data_3cf9a117330c8998a4d6111aba7206f6
#
_entry.id   3cf9a117330c8998a4d6111aba7206f6
#
_cell.length_a   1.000
_cell.length_b   1.000
_cell.length_c   1.000
_cell.angle_alpha   90.00
_cell.angle_beta   90.00
_cell.angle_gamma   90.00
#
_symmetry.space_group_name_H-M   'P 1'
#
loop_
_entity.id
_entity.type
_entity.pdbx_description
1 polymer ?
#
loop_
_entity_poly.entity_id
_entity_poly.type
_entity_poly.pdbx_seq_one_letter_code
_entity_poly.pdbx_strand_id
1 'polypeptide(L)'
;MSRVHGYGRIDRGRMLTFTFDGRTYTGHPGDTLASALLANGVHLVGSSVNLGRPHGISAAWTEDATALVQIEKPFPEPMLQATTVELVDGLVAHGVNGQGRLADTADPARYDRKHTHTDTLVIGAGPAGLLAALAAARAGEDVVLVDDRPVAGGSLTGTEVIDGRPALGFVADVVAELARLGVRHLQRTTAFGQYDDGFVLALERRTDHLGADAPAHRSRQRVHRIRALKVVVATGAQERPIVFEDNDRPGVMLASAARDYLHRYGVLAGREVVVFTSDDAAYAAALDLAGAGARVTVLDVRDTLPREWAARAAEAGVPVHPSTTVTGTEGEERVRAVLAHGVDGSVRLPADLLLVSGGWNPVVHLFSHVRGALAYDPELGSFRPSGSLPGVIVIGAANGTLDLAGVLREGGGPDAPEAGPEPARTPTKVVWRTDGDPGRQFVDIQRDATVADIGRAVGAGLRSVEHVKRYTTIGTAHDQGKTSGVLASGITAELLGARIEDLGTTTFRPPYTPVAFAALAGRARGSLFDPERTTPLHDWHVEAGAVFEDVGQWKRARYYPEPGEDMDAAVLRECAAARSGVGILDGSTLGKIDVQGPDAAVFLDRLYTNMMSTLKVGRVRYGVMCGNDGMVLDDGTVLRIDENRYLVTTTTGGAATVLDWMEEWLQTEWPELRVHLTSVTEQWSVFPVVGPRSRDVVGEVFPELDVSADAFPFMSWRDTTLDGVPVRVARISFSGELAYEVNVNSWYAPALWERLLAAGERYGITPYGTETMHVLRAEKGYPIIGQDTDGTVTPQDLGMSWAVSKKKEDFVGKRSFSRPENHNPLRKQFVSLLPIDGRTKLPEGSQIVELCENGSLPEPPVPMLGHVTSSYLSAELGRPFALALVKNGRARIGDLVHVPVNGALVQAQIGDTVLIDPEGARRDG
;
A
#
# COMPACT_ATOMS: atom_id res chain seq x y z
N MET A 1 -2.32 -10.98 44.13
CA MET A 1 -3.10 -10.12 43.18
C MET A 1 -2.60 -8.70 43.34
N SER A 2 -2.26 -8.06 42.23
CA SER A 2 -1.69 -6.71 42.19
C SER A 2 -2.76 -5.61 42.16
N ARG A 3 -4.05 -5.94 42.36
CA ARG A 3 -5.16 -4.98 42.39
C ARG A 3 -5.24 -4.25 43.73
N VAL A 4 -5.33 -2.92 43.68
CA VAL A 4 -5.44 -2.04 44.85
C VAL A 4 -6.89 -1.57 45.00
N HIS A 5 -7.40 -1.64 46.21
CA HIS A 5 -8.73 -1.14 46.54
C HIS A 5 -8.75 0.41 46.49
N GLY A 6 -9.80 0.98 45.98
CA GLY A 6 -9.95 2.46 45.91
C GLY A 6 -9.35 3.08 44.63
N TYR A 7 -8.57 2.32 43.84
CA TYR A 7 -8.02 2.75 42.55
C TYR A 7 -8.66 2.00 41.40
N GLY A 8 -8.57 2.57 40.21
CA GLY A 8 -9.06 2.00 38.95
C GLY A 8 -10.48 2.41 38.59
N ARG A 9 -10.74 2.47 37.30
CA ARG A 9 -12.01 2.87 36.66
C ARG A 9 -12.64 1.71 35.87
N ILE A 10 -12.22 0.49 36.14
CA ILE A 10 -12.75 -0.74 35.54
C ILE A 10 -14.03 -1.18 36.30
N ASP A 11 -14.88 -1.92 35.58
CA ASP A 11 -16.08 -2.51 36.18
C ASP A 11 -15.73 -3.79 36.95
N ARG A 12 -15.48 -3.66 38.26
CA ARG A 12 -15.18 -4.80 39.14
C ARG A 12 -16.38 -5.67 39.49
N GLY A 13 -17.59 -5.25 39.13
CA GLY A 13 -18.82 -6.02 39.36
C GLY A 13 -18.95 -7.20 38.40
N ARG A 14 -18.23 -7.18 37.26
CA ARG A 14 -18.22 -8.23 36.26
C ARG A 14 -16.82 -8.80 36.06
N MET A 15 -16.69 -10.10 36.02
CA MET A 15 -15.44 -10.81 35.74
C MET A 15 -15.45 -11.32 34.30
N LEU A 16 -14.30 -11.16 33.64
CA LEU A 16 -14.01 -11.71 32.31
C LEU A 16 -12.97 -12.81 32.43
N THR A 17 -13.05 -13.80 31.55
CA THR A 17 -12.08 -14.88 31.46
C THR A 17 -11.32 -14.80 30.13
N PHE A 18 -10.02 -14.96 30.15
CA PHE A 18 -9.19 -14.97 28.95
C PHE A 18 -8.05 -15.99 29.04
N THR A 19 -7.49 -16.35 27.90
CA THR A 19 -6.36 -17.28 27.81
C THR A 19 -5.14 -16.53 27.27
N PHE A 20 -4.02 -16.69 27.94
CA PHE A 20 -2.72 -16.19 27.50
C PHE A 20 -1.68 -17.32 27.62
N ASP A 21 -0.96 -17.63 26.53
CA ASP A 21 0.01 -18.73 26.42
C ASP A 21 -0.54 -20.07 26.97
N GLY A 22 -1.78 -20.38 26.62
CA GLY A 22 -2.47 -21.60 27.00
C GLY A 22 -2.93 -21.64 28.46
N ARG A 23 -2.74 -20.58 29.27
CA ARG A 23 -3.20 -20.48 30.65
C ARG A 23 -4.41 -19.56 30.76
N THR A 24 -5.36 -19.92 31.59
CA THR A 24 -6.56 -19.13 31.85
C THR A 24 -6.34 -18.15 32.98
N TYR A 25 -6.76 -16.90 32.73
CA TYR A 25 -6.68 -15.79 33.67
C TYR A 25 -8.03 -15.06 33.76
N THR A 26 -8.14 -14.15 34.71
CA THR A 26 -9.34 -13.33 34.91
C THR A 26 -9.01 -11.83 34.87
N GLY A 27 -9.95 -11.03 34.40
CA GLY A 27 -9.88 -9.59 34.39
C GLY A 27 -11.30 -8.99 34.48
N HIS A 28 -11.43 -7.72 34.13
CA HIS A 28 -12.69 -6.97 34.25
C HIS A 28 -12.96 -6.15 33.00
N PRO A 29 -14.22 -5.80 32.71
CA PRO A 29 -14.53 -4.84 31.64
C PRO A 29 -13.83 -3.50 31.92
N GLY A 30 -13.20 -2.95 30.89
CA GLY A 30 -12.37 -1.76 30.99
C GLY A 30 -10.88 -2.04 31.17
N ASP A 31 -10.46 -3.29 31.42
CA ASP A 31 -9.07 -3.67 31.34
C ASP A 31 -8.56 -3.67 29.90
N THR A 32 -7.26 -3.48 29.75
CA THR A 32 -6.51 -3.98 28.60
C THR A 32 -5.93 -5.35 28.89
N LEU A 33 -5.51 -6.10 27.86
CA LEU A 33 -4.80 -7.37 28.08
C LEU A 33 -3.58 -7.16 28.98
N ALA A 34 -2.80 -6.09 28.76
CA ALA A 34 -1.63 -5.77 29.57
C ALA A 34 -1.99 -5.52 31.04
N SER A 35 -3.03 -4.71 31.33
CA SER A 35 -3.44 -4.45 32.73
C SER A 35 -3.96 -5.71 33.42
N ALA A 36 -4.66 -6.58 32.70
CA ALA A 36 -5.12 -7.86 33.22
C ALA A 36 -3.95 -8.83 33.47
N LEU A 37 -2.96 -8.89 32.60
CA LEU A 37 -1.74 -9.70 32.79
C LEU A 37 -0.98 -9.25 34.05
N LEU A 38 -0.69 -7.96 34.17
CA LEU A 38 -0.04 -7.39 35.36
C LEU A 38 -0.83 -7.66 36.65
N ALA A 39 -2.16 -7.55 36.62
CA ALA A 39 -3.02 -7.85 37.74
C ALA A 39 -2.93 -9.29 38.21
N ASN A 40 -2.65 -10.22 37.28
CA ASN A 40 -2.44 -11.64 37.55
C ASN A 40 -0.97 -11.99 37.82
N GLY A 41 -0.06 -11.00 37.89
CA GLY A 41 1.37 -11.22 38.15
C GLY A 41 2.16 -11.74 36.94
N VAL A 42 1.64 -11.60 35.75
CA VAL A 42 2.34 -11.94 34.50
C VAL A 42 3.12 -10.72 34.03
N HIS A 43 4.44 -10.81 34.05
CA HIS A 43 5.36 -9.74 33.66
C HIS A 43 6.13 -10.05 32.38
N LEU A 44 6.29 -11.32 32.04
CA LEU A 44 6.89 -11.77 30.78
C LEU A 44 5.77 -11.93 29.76
N VAL A 45 5.87 -11.19 28.65
CA VAL A 45 4.88 -11.21 27.57
C VAL A 45 5.39 -11.89 26.31
N GLY A 46 6.68 -11.74 26.00
CA GLY A 46 7.27 -12.31 24.81
C GLY A 46 8.79 -12.24 24.84
N SER A 47 9.41 -12.29 23.67
CA SER A 47 10.86 -12.11 23.52
C SER A 47 11.21 -11.28 22.30
N SER A 48 12.40 -10.67 22.32
CA SER A 48 12.93 -9.86 21.23
C SER A 48 13.22 -10.66 19.96
N VAL A 49 13.28 -9.96 18.83
CA VAL A 49 13.34 -10.58 17.50
C VAL A 49 14.70 -11.20 17.15
N ASN A 50 15.81 -10.57 17.56
CA ASN A 50 17.14 -10.99 17.16
C ASN A 50 17.89 -11.75 18.27
N LEU A 51 17.78 -11.27 19.51
CA LEU A 51 18.54 -11.82 20.64
C LEU A 51 17.72 -12.76 21.54
N GLY A 52 16.40 -12.86 21.34
CA GLY A 52 15.53 -13.69 22.16
C GLY A 52 15.44 -13.25 23.64
N ARG A 53 15.72 -11.98 23.91
CA ARG A 53 15.69 -11.42 25.27
C ARG A 53 14.26 -11.32 25.79
N PRO A 54 14.02 -11.55 27.08
CA PRO A 54 12.68 -11.49 27.64
C PRO A 54 12.09 -10.08 27.53
N HIS A 55 10.84 -9.99 27.06
CA HIS A 55 10.07 -8.75 26.94
C HIS A 55 8.87 -8.75 27.89
N GLY A 56 8.67 -7.61 28.54
CA GLY A 56 7.54 -7.37 29.45
C GLY A 56 6.68 -6.20 28.96
N ILE A 57 5.99 -5.56 29.90
CA ILE A 57 5.18 -4.37 29.68
C ILE A 57 6.01 -3.17 30.17
N SER A 58 6.48 -2.36 29.22
CA SER A 58 7.39 -1.23 29.48
C SER A 58 6.71 0.13 29.52
N ALA A 59 5.53 0.26 28.91
CA ALA A 59 4.77 1.48 28.85
C ALA A 59 3.27 1.21 28.90
N ALA A 60 2.46 2.25 28.71
CA ALA A 60 1.02 2.14 28.59
C ALA A 60 0.55 2.54 27.18
N TRP A 61 -0.57 2.00 26.76
CA TRP A 61 -1.23 2.31 25.49
C TRP A 61 -0.29 2.20 24.30
N THR A 62 -0.33 3.14 23.35
CA THR A 62 0.49 3.09 22.10
C THR A 62 1.97 3.38 22.31
N GLU A 63 2.41 3.75 23.50
CA GLU A 63 3.81 4.02 23.83
C GLU A 63 4.60 2.72 24.05
N ASP A 64 3.93 1.60 24.34
CA ASP A 64 4.61 0.34 24.62
C ASP A 64 5.28 -0.23 23.39
N ALA A 65 6.58 -0.54 23.52
CA ALA A 65 7.41 -1.09 22.46
C ALA A 65 7.64 -2.61 22.58
N THR A 66 7.26 -3.24 23.69
CA THR A 66 7.73 -4.58 24.03
C THR A 66 6.64 -5.63 24.18
N ALA A 67 5.45 -5.25 24.65
CA ALA A 67 4.35 -6.18 24.92
C ALA A 67 3.54 -6.52 23.66
N LEU A 68 4.19 -7.10 22.65
CA LEU A 68 3.53 -7.54 21.43
C LEU A 68 2.91 -8.93 21.61
N VAL A 69 1.67 -9.06 21.14
CA VAL A 69 0.89 -10.29 21.26
C VAL A 69 0.28 -10.71 19.92
N GLN A 70 0.07 -11.99 19.78
CA GLN A 70 -0.73 -12.61 18.73
C GLN A 70 -2.13 -12.85 19.29
N ILE A 71 -3.15 -12.27 18.69
CA ILE A 71 -4.54 -12.56 19.02
C ILE A 71 -5.02 -13.72 18.14
N GLU A 72 -5.67 -14.72 18.76
CA GLU A 72 -6.31 -15.84 18.05
C GLU A 72 -7.84 -15.72 18.07
N LYS A 73 -8.40 -15.21 19.17
CA LYS A 73 -9.83 -14.97 19.34
C LYS A 73 -10.05 -13.65 20.06
N PRO A 74 -11.09 -12.88 19.68
CA PRO A 74 -12.21 -13.18 18.76
C PRO A 74 -11.86 -12.99 17.26
N PHE A 75 -10.71 -12.48 16.94
CA PHE A 75 -10.21 -12.30 15.58
C PHE A 75 -8.71 -12.63 15.54
N PRO A 76 -8.21 -13.25 14.46
CA PRO A 76 -6.80 -13.51 14.33
C PRO A 76 -6.06 -12.24 13.86
N GLU A 77 -5.15 -11.73 14.70
CA GLU A 77 -4.32 -10.59 14.31
C GLU A 77 -2.95 -10.63 14.96
N PRO A 78 -1.85 -10.53 14.18
CA PRO A 78 -0.49 -10.57 14.69
C PRO A 78 -0.02 -9.23 15.23
N MET A 79 0.92 -9.29 16.17
CA MET A 79 1.74 -8.15 16.62
C MET A 79 0.94 -6.95 17.13
N LEU A 80 -0.20 -7.18 17.80
CA LEU A 80 -0.88 -6.13 18.52
C LEU A 80 -0.17 -5.82 19.84
N GLN A 81 -0.21 -4.57 20.25
CA GLN A 81 0.27 -4.17 21.58
C GLN A 81 -0.75 -4.62 22.64
N ALA A 82 -0.36 -5.46 23.59
CA ALA A 82 -1.23 -5.90 24.68
C ALA A 82 -1.84 -4.72 25.46
N THR A 83 -1.17 -3.59 25.44
CA THR A 83 -1.57 -2.35 26.08
C THR A 83 -2.74 -1.66 25.41
N THR A 84 -2.99 -1.93 24.12
CA THR A 84 -4.09 -1.36 23.33
C THR A 84 -5.24 -2.34 23.07
N VAL A 85 -5.06 -3.61 23.40
CA VAL A 85 -6.08 -4.65 23.28
C VAL A 85 -7.02 -4.56 24.47
N GLU A 86 -8.25 -4.10 24.25
CA GLU A 86 -9.28 -4.07 25.28
C GLU A 86 -9.74 -5.51 25.59
N LEU A 87 -9.82 -5.84 26.90
CA LEU A 87 -10.13 -7.20 27.33
C LEU A 87 -11.60 -7.54 27.06
N VAL A 88 -11.84 -8.65 26.40
CA VAL A 88 -13.17 -9.23 26.19
C VAL A 88 -13.23 -10.67 26.72
N ASP A 89 -14.44 -11.12 27.05
CA ASP A 89 -14.61 -12.49 27.54
C ASP A 89 -14.28 -13.52 26.46
N GLY A 90 -13.52 -14.55 26.82
CA GLY A 90 -13.07 -15.57 25.88
C GLY A 90 -11.91 -15.16 24.95
N LEU A 91 -11.24 -14.04 25.21
CA LEU A 91 -10.06 -13.64 24.44
C LEU A 91 -8.97 -14.70 24.55
N VAL A 92 -8.35 -15.07 23.44
CA VAL A 92 -7.21 -15.98 23.36
C VAL A 92 -6.05 -15.26 22.69
N ALA A 93 -4.93 -15.19 23.40
CA ALA A 93 -3.74 -14.51 22.93
C ALA A 93 -2.47 -15.28 23.31
N HIS A 94 -1.40 -15.02 22.59
CA HIS A 94 -0.04 -15.53 22.84
C HIS A 94 0.96 -14.39 22.80
N GLY A 95 2.01 -14.51 23.59
CA GLY A 95 3.18 -13.65 23.49
C GLY A 95 3.89 -13.85 22.15
N VAL A 96 4.43 -12.78 21.58
CA VAL A 96 5.22 -12.86 20.35
C VAL A 96 6.68 -13.09 20.68
N ASN A 97 7.23 -14.19 20.17
CA ASN A 97 8.65 -14.50 20.23
C ASN A 97 9.28 -14.14 18.87
N GLY A 98 9.75 -12.91 18.76
CA GLY A 98 10.24 -12.36 17.49
C GLY A 98 9.14 -11.73 16.65
N GLN A 99 8.54 -12.47 15.73
CA GLN A 99 7.49 -11.97 14.82
C GLN A 99 6.19 -12.73 15.00
N GLY A 100 5.08 -12.02 14.77
CA GLY A 100 3.76 -12.64 14.70
C GLY A 100 3.58 -13.45 13.41
N ARG A 101 2.54 -14.26 13.36
CA ARG A 101 2.19 -15.08 12.19
C ARG A 101 0.86 -14.63 11.60
N LEU A 102 0.73 -14.78 10.29
CA LEU A 102 -0.56 -14.58 9.62
C LEU A 102 -1.50 -15.74 9.94
N ALA A 103 -2.80 -15.48 9.88
CA ALA A 103 -3.80 -16.53 10.00
C ALA A 103 -3.79 -17.47 8.78
N ASP A 104 -4.04 -18.76 9.02
CA ASP A 104 -4.11 -19.77 7.96
C ASP A 104 -5.48 -19.76 7.24
N THR A 105 -6.44 -19.02 7.77
CA THR A 105 -7.78 -18.89 7.22
C THR A 105 -8.08 -17.46 6.81
N ALA A 106 -8.98 -17.31 5.84
CA ALA A 106 -9.42 -15.98 5.42
C ALA A 106 -10.09 -15.25 6.60
N ASP A 107 -9.78 -13.96 6.75
CA ASP A 107 -10.41 -13.11 7.74
C ASP A 107 -11.88 -12.86 7.39
N PRO A 108 -12.85 -13.35 8.22
CA PRO A 108 -14.27 -13.18 7.96
C PRO A 108 -14.78 -11.77 8.28
N ALA A 109 -13.98 -10.94 8.94
CA ALA A 109 -14.38 -9.61 9.35
C ALA A 109 -14.61 -8.68 8.16
N ARG A 110 -15.52 -7.73 8.35
CA ARG A 110 -15.80 -6.68 7.38
C ARG A 110 -15.01 -5.43 7.72
N TYR A 111 -14.54 -4.76 6.68
CA TYR A 111 -13.85 -3.48 6.75
C TYR A 111 -14.50 -2.52 5.79
N ASP A 112 -14.56 -1.24 6.16
CA ASP A 112 -15.14 -0.21 5.31
C ASP A 112 -14.36 1.12 5.39
N ARG A 113 -14.77 2.06 4.57
CA ARG A 113 -14.22 3.42 4.51
C ARG A 113 -15.36 4.43 4.60
N LYS A 114 -15.06 5.58 5.18
CA LYS A 114 -15.99 6.70 5.22
C LYS A 114 -15.28 8.00 4.87
N HIS A 115 -15.80 8.70 3.88
CA HIS A 115 -15.38 10.07 3.57
C HIS A 115 -16.15 11.04 4.47
N THR A 116 -15.44 12.02 4.99
CA THR A 116 -15.98 13.04 5.89
C THR A 116 -15.35 14.39 5.55
N HIS A 117 -16.18 15.42 5.44
CA HIS A 117 -15.74 16.81 5.41
C HIS A 117 -16.12 17.48 6.72
N THR A 118 -15.30 18.41 7.19
CA THR A 118 -15.52 19.14 8.43
C THR A 118 -14.76 20.47 8.40
N ASP A 119 -15.25 21.47 9.12
CA ASP A 119 -14.52 22.73 9.25
C ASP A 119 -13.27 22.52 10.12
N THR A 120 -13.42 21.87 11.27
CA THR A 120 -12.34 21.60 12.21
C THR A 120 -12.27 20.14 12.60
N LEU A 121 -11.09 19.54 12.36
CA LEU A 121 -10.72 18.24 12.90
C LEU A 121 -9.79 18.43 14.09
N VAL A 122 -10.18 17.93 15.26
CA VAL A 122 -9.33 17.91 16.46
C VAL A 122 -8.82 16.49 16.69
N ILE A 123 -7.51 16.32 16.86
CA ILE A 123 -6.87 15.01 17.05
C ILE A 123 -6.29 14.95 18.47
N GLY A 124 -6.93 14.13 19.30
CA GLY A 124 -6.65 13.95 20.73
C GLY A 124 -7.72 14.60 21.61
N ALA A 125 -8.37 13.79 22.46
CA ALA A 125 -9.38 14.21 23.42
C ALA A 125 -8.79 14.39 24.84
N GLY A 126 -7.54 14.85 24.92
CA GLY A 126 -6.95 15.39 26.15
C GLY A 126 -7.52 16.78 26.49
N PRO A 127 -7.12 17.40 27.62
CA PRO A 127 -7.68 18.67 28.04
C PRO A 127 -7.58 19.78 26.99
N ALA A 128 -6.45 19.93 26.30
CA ALA A 128 -6.30 20.92 25.22
C ALA A 128 -7.26 20.66 24.06
N GLY A 129 -7.31 19.42 23.56
CA GLY A 129 -8.15 19.07 22.43
C GLY A 129 -9.64 19.17 22.73
N LEU A 130 -10.07 18.77 23.92
CA LEU A 130 -11.46 18.92 24.36
C LEU A 130 -11.91 20.40 24.39
N LEU A 131 -11.07 21.28 24.90
CA LEU A 131 -11.36 22.71 24.94
C LEU A 131 -11.33 23.34 23.54
N ALA A 132 -10.38 22.96 22.70
CA ALA A 132 -10.33 23.44 21.32
C ALA A 132 -11.56 22.99 20.50
N ALA A 133 -12.00 21.73 20.68
CA ALA A 133 -13.22 21.23 20.05
C ALA A 133 -14.47 21.99 20.56
N LEU A 134 -14.52 22.28 21.89
CA LEU A 134 -15.61 23.02 22.48
C LEU A 134 -15.66 24.47 21.97
N ALA A 135 -14.51 25.13 21.88
CA ALA A 135 -14.41 26.50 21.37
C ALA A 135 -14.88 26.58 19.90
N ALA A 136 -14.42 25.66 19.05
CA ALA A 136 -14.82 25.60 17.64
C ALA A 136 -16.32 25.30 17.48
N ALA A 137 -16.87 24.35 18.25
CA ALA A 137 -18.29 24.02 18.22
C ALA A 137 -19.18 25.16 18.69
N ARG A 138 -18.75 25.88 19.73
CA ARG A 138 -19.46 27.10 20.24
C ARG A 138 -19.41 28.25 19.21
N ALA A 139 -18.38 28.30 18.38
CA ALA A 139 -18.29 29.24 17.26
C ALA A 139 -19.16 28.84 16.05
N GLY A 140 -19.84 27.68 16.10
CA GLY A 140 -20.74 27.21 15.07
C GLY A 140 -20.05 26.41 13.96
N GLU A 141 -18.79 26.01 14.12
CA GLU A 141 -18.06 25.17 13.18
C GLU A 141 -18.57 23.71 13.22
N ASP A 142 -18.54 23.01 12.08
CA ASP A 142 -18.69 21.54 12.05
C ASP A 142 -17.40 20.92 12.55
N VAL A 143 -17.48 20.16 13.66
CA VAL A 143 -16.32 19.63 14.36
C VAL A 143 -16.32 18.11 14.39
N VAL A 144 -15.18 17.53 14.05
CA VAL A 144 -14.85 16.13 14.32
C VAL A 144 -13.73 16.07 15.34
N LEU A 145 -13.95 15.33 16.41
CA LEU A 145 -12.95 15.02 17.42
C LEU A 145 -12.58 13.54 17.33
N VAL A 146 -11.31 13.22 17.15
CA VAL A 146 -10.82 11.82 17.16
C VAL A 146 -9.89 11.57 18.31
N ASP A 147 -10.00 10.38 18.93
CA ASP A 147 -9.13 9.96 20.02
C ASP A 147 -8.89 8.45 19.95
N ASP A 148 -7.67 8.02 20.15
CA ASP A 148 -7.29 6.60 20.05
C ASP A 148 -7.75 5.78 21.27
N ARG A 149 -8.05 6.44 22.39
CA ARG A 149 -8.52 5.80 23.63
C ARG A 149 -10.04 5.61 23.64
N PRO A 150 -10.53 4.65 24.44
CA PRO A 150 -11.97 4.46 24.63
C PRO A 150 -12.65 5.55 25.44
N VAL A 151 -11.87 6.34 26.21
CA VAL A 151 -12.37 7.36 27.14
C VAL A 151 -11.57 8.64 27.01
N ALA A 152 -12.23 9.76 26.86
CA ALA A 152 -11.62 11.09 26.82
C ALA A 152 -10.92 11.46 28.17
N GLY A 153 -10.05 12.47 28.09
CA GLY A 153 -9.31 13.02 29.25
C GLY A 153 -7.78 12.91 29.09
N GLY A 154 -7.29 12.22 28.04
CA GLY A 154 -5.85 12.13 27.75
C GLY A 154 -5.05 11.59 28.93
N SER A 155 -4.03 12.33 29.39
CA SER A 155 -3.15 11.96 30.49
C SER A 155 -3.73 12.21 31.90
N LEU A 156 -4.92 12.80 32.02
CA LEU A 156 -5.53 13.04 33.31
C LEU A 156 -5.86 11.76 34.09
N THR A 157 -5.33 11.65 35.29
CA THR A 157 -5.53 10.48 36.15
C THR A 157 -6.73 10.61 37.09
N GLY A 158 -7.17 11.83 37.36
CA GLY A 158 -8.24 12.17 38.29
C GLY A 158 -7.75 12.73 39.62
N THR A 159 -6.44 12.88 39.77
CA THR A 159 -5.84 13.58 40.93
C THR A 159 -5.74 15.09 40.69
N GLU A 160 -5.83 15.49 39.43
CA GLU A 160 -5.76 16.89 39.00
C GLU A 160 -7.09 17.63 39.30
N VAL A 161 -7.01 18.94 39.44
CA VAL A 161 -8.14 19.82 39.73
C VAL A 161 -8.26 20.87 38.63
N ILE A 162 -9.48 21.05 38.12
CA ILE A 162 -9.85 22.09 37.15
C ILE A 162 -11.08 22.83 37.68
N ASP A 163 -11.05 24.16 37.74
CA ASP A 163 -12.11 25.01 38.33
C ASP A 163 -12.55 24.55 39.72
N GLY A 164 -11.56 24.20 40.58
CA GLY A 164 -11.80 23.78 41.96
C GLY A 164 -12.46 22.40 42.11
N ARG A 165 -12.60 21.60 41.05
CA ARG A 165 -13.23 20.28 41.08
C ARG A 165 -12.37 19.21 40.42
N PRO A 166 -12.62 17.92 40.69
CA PRO A 166 -11.86 16.84 40.04
C PRO A 166 -11.89 16.95 38.53
N ALA A 167 -10.71 16.89 37.89
CA ALA A 167 -10.55 17.10 36.45
C ALA A 167 -11.39 16.13 35.57
N LEU A 168 -11.60 14.90 36.04
CA LEU A 168 -12.44 13.93 35.30
C LEU A 168 -13.93 14.31 35.28
N GLY A 169 -14.42 14.99 36.30
CA GLY A 169 -15.77 15.57 36.30
C GLY A 169 -15.92 16.70 35.31
N PHE A 170 -14.90 17.56 35.21
CA PHE A 170 -14.81 18.58 34.16
C PHE A 170 -14.82 17.98 32.76
N VAL A 171 -14.01 16.93 32.53
CA VAL A 171 -13.97 16.21 31.24
C VAL A 171 -15.35 15.66 30.88
N ALA A 172 -16.05 15.04 31.82
CA ALA A 172 -17.38 14.48 31.57
C ALA A 172 -18.39 15.57 31.14
N ASP A 173 -18.36 16.74 31.76
CA ASP A 173 -19.23 17.87 31.42
C ASP A 173 -18.90 18.42 30.02
N VAL A 174 -17.63 18.55 29.66
CA VAL A 174 -17.19 19.00 28.31
C VAL A 174 -17.64 18.00 27.25
N VAL A 175 -17.46 16.71 27.47
CA VAL A 175 -17.90 15.67 26.52
C VAL A 175 -19.43 15.71 26.35
N ALA A 176 -20.20 15.91 27.44
CA ALA A 176 -21.65 16.04 27.37
C ALA A 176 -22.07 17.28 26.57
N GLU A 177 -21.37 18.39 26.74
CA GLU A 177 -21.65 19.62 25.99
C GLU A 177 -21.28 19.48 24.51
N LEU A 178 -20.15 18.88 24.18
CA LEU A 178 -19.76 18.57 22.79
C LEU A 178 -20.82 17.70 22.09
N ALA A 179 -21.35 16.71 22.78
CA ALA A 179 -22.43 15.88 22.25
C ALA A 179 -23.72 16.70 22.00
N ARG A 180 -24.08 17.61 22.91
CA ARG A 180 -25.22 18.52 22.77
C ARG A 180 -25.06 19.50 21.61
N LEU A 181 -23.83 19.92 21.33
CA LEU A 181 -23.48 20.79 20.20
C LEU A 181 -23.35 20.02 18.86
N GLY A 182 -23.53 18.70 18.88
CA GLY A 182 -23.50 17.89 17.67
C GLY A 182 -22.09 17.50 17.19
N VAL A 183 -21.07 17.68 18.03
CA VAL A 183 -19.69 17.27 17.69
C VAL A 183 -19.60 15.76 17.50
N ARG A 184 -19.01 15.35 16.40
CA ARG A 184 -18.77 13.92 16.13
C ARG A 184 -17.50 13.47 16.84
N HIS A 185 -17.65 12.89 18.02
CA HIS A 185 -16.55 12.35 18.82
C HIS A 185 -16.31 10.88 18.46
N LEU A 186 -15.21 10.59 17.75
CA LEU A 186 -14.77 9.27 17.34
C LEU A 186 -13.72 8.74 18.30
N GLN A 187 -14.15 7.95 19.27
CA GLN A 187 -13.27 7.24 20.21
C GLN A 187 -12.70 5.98 19.56
N ARG A 188 -11.63 5.41 20.12
CA ARG A 188 -10.90 4.25 19.56
C ARG A 188 -10.46 4.49 18.10
N THR A 189 -10.21 5.76 17.79
CA THR A 189 -9.91 6.21 16.43
C THR A 189 -8.54 6.85 16.39
N THR A 190 -7.59 6.19 15.78
CA THR A 190 -6.20 6.63 15.67
C THR A 190 -5.97 7.35 14.35
N ALA A 191 -5.63 8.64 14.39
CA ALA A 191 -5.13 9.35 13.22
C ALA A 191 -3.70 8.87 12.92
N PHE A 192 -3.50 8.18 11.79
CA PHE A 192 -2.23 7.55 11.46
C PHE A 192 -1.47 8.24 10.32
N GLY A 193 -2.09 9.17 9.61
CA GLY A 193 -1.46 9.94 8.54
C GLY A 193 -2.17 11.26 8.27
N GLN A 194 -1.40 12.33 8.09
CA GLN A 194 -1.87 13.64 7.65
C GLN A 194 -1.16 13.98 6.33
N TYR A 195 -1.91 14.51 5.38
CA TYR A 195 -1.49 14.82 4.01
C TYR A 195 -1.92 16.23 3.62
N ASP A 196 -1.62 16.62 2.38
CA ASP A 196 -1.91 17.94 1.86
C ASP A 196 -3.42 18.30 1.96
N ASP A 197 -3.71 19.60 1.99
CA ASP A 197 -5.06 20.18 2.03
C ASP A 197 -5.97 19.65 3.15
N GLY A 198 -5.41 19.46 4.34
CA GLY A 198 -6.16 19.02 5.52
C GLY A 198 -6.71 17.59 5.40
N PHE A 199 -6.12 16.74 4.55
CA PHE A 199 -6.53 15.36 4.41
C PHE A 199 -5.88 14.50 5.49
N VAL A 200 -6.70 13.82 6.29
CA VAL A 200 -6.28 12.95 7.40
C VAL A 200 -6.91 11.58 7.26
N LEU A 201 -6.09 10.55 7.44
CA LEU A 201 -6.51 9.15 7.56
C LEU A 201 -6.55 8.75 9.03
N ALA A 202 -7.67 8.20 9.46
CA ALA A 202 -7.85 7.69 10.82
C ALA A 202 -8.51 6.31 10.82
N LEU A 203 -8.05 5.43 11.70
CA LEU A 203 -8.55 4.06 11.85
C LEU A 203 -9.42 3.96 13.10
N GLU A 204 -10.72 3.72 12.94
CA GLU A 204 -11.67 3.43 14.00
C GLU A 204 -11.75 1.93 14.26
N ARG A 205 -11.50 1.48 15.49
CA ARG A 205 -11.73 0.11 15.98
C ARG A 205 -13.17 0.05 16.50
N ARG A 206 -14.09 -0.53 15.69
CA ARG A 206 -15.53 -0.42 15.94
C ARG A 206 -16.11 -1.57 16.76
N THR A 207 -15.52 -2.75 16.67
CA THR A 207 -16.08 -3.95 17.30
C THR A 207 -15.05 -4.79 18.06
N ASP A 208 -13.77 -4.47 18.01
CA ASP A 208 -12.73 -5.23 18.69
C ASP A 208 -12.99 -5.40 20.19
N HIS A 209 -13.53 -4.36 20.82
CA HIS A 209 -13.89 -4.31 22.23
C HIS A 209 -15.24 -4.98 22.59
N LEU A 210 -15.98 -5.47 21.61
CA LEU A 210 -17.29 -6.11 21.81
C LEU A 210 -17.18 -7.65 21.87
N GLY A 211 -16.07 -8.21 21.38
CA GLY A 211 -15.87 -9.65 21.39
C GLY A 211 -17.00 -10.42 20.66
N ALA A 212 -17.61 -11.37 21.35
CA ALA A 212 -18.72 -12.16 20.82
C ALA A 212 -20.03 -11.36 20.61
N ASP A 213 -20.18 -10.23 21.27
CA ASP A 213 -21.35 -9.36 21.17
C ASP A 213 -21.28 -8.40 19.95
N ALA A 214 -20.25 -8.53 19.13
CA ALA A 214 -20.05 -7.72 17.94
C ALA A 214 -21.14 -7.98 16.89
N PRO A 215 -21.93 -6.96 16.46
CA PRO A 215 -22.97 -7.14 15.46
C PRO A 215 -22.37 -7.56 14.11
N ALA A 216 -22.87 -8.66 13.53
CA ALA A 216 -22.35 -9.24 12.29
C ALA A 216 -22.40 -8.29 11.07
N HIS A 217 -23.32 -7.32 11.07
CA HIS A 217 -23.47 -6.33 10.00
C HIS A 217 -22.54 -5.12 10.15
N ARG A 218 -21.90 -4.94 11.31
CA ARG A 218 -20.99 -3.81 11.58
C ARG A 218 -19.56 -4.16 11.13
N SER A 219 -18.90 -3.24 10.45
CA SER A 219 -17.49 -3.43 10.12
C SER A 219 -16.65 -3.48 11.40
N ARG A 220 -15.65 -4.37 11.43
CA ARG A 220 -14.71 -4.48 12.54
C ARG A 220 -13.91 -3.20 12.71
N GLN A 221 -13.35 -2.71 11.62
CA GLN A 221 -12.60 -1.47 11.57
C GLN A 221 -13.07 -0.63 10.39
N ARG A 222 -12.88 0.68 10.52
CA ARG A 222 -13.22 1.66 9.49
C ARG A 222 -12.09 2.65 9.30
N VAL A 223 -11.68 2.85 8.05
CA VAL A 223 -10.77 3.94 7.70
C VAL A 223 -11.60 5.19 7.39
N HIS A 224 -11.48 6.20 8.23
CA HIS A 224 -12.00 7.52 7.97
C HIS A 224 -11.04 8.29 7.08
N ARG A 225 -11.56 8.84 5.99
CA ARG A 225 -10.90 9.75 5.07
C ARG A 225 -11.48 11.13 5.32
N ILE A 226 -10.80 11.91 6.15
CA ILE A 226 -11.32 13.18 6.65
C ILE A 226 -10.62 14.31 5.90
N ARG A 227 -11.41 15.20 5.30
CA ARG A 227 -10.95 16.45 4.73
C ARG A 227 -11.42 17.57 5.63
N ALA A 228 -10.49 18.32 6.23
CA ALA A 228 -10.78 19.40 7.17
C ALA A 228 -10.20 20.73 6.66
N LEU A 229 -10.91 21.83 6.89
CA LEU A 229 -10.37 23.16 6.62
C LEU A 229 -9.28 23.53 7.61
N LYS A 230 -9.39 23.02 8.84
CA LYS A 230 -8.46 23.22 9.95
C LYS A 230 -8.22 21.92 10.71
N VAL A 231 -6.96 21.58 10.96
CA VAL A 231 -6.54 20.42 11.74
C VAL A 231 -5.86 20.91 13.02
N VAL A 232 -6.42 20.55 14.17
CA VAL A 232 -5.86 20.83 15.49
C VAL A 232 -5.20 19.55 16.01
N VAL A 233 -3.87 19.57 16.12
CA VAL A 233 -3.06 18.46 16.62
C VAL A 233 -2.86 18.65 18.13
N ALA A 234 -3.59 17.86 18.92
CA ALA A 234 -3.57 17.85 20.39
C ALA A 234 -3.14 16.47 20.92
N THR A 235 -2.19 15.84 20.22
CA THR A 235 -1.76 14.45 20.41
C THR A 235 -0.93 14.18 21.66
N GLY A 236 -0.60 15.24 22.43
CA GLY A 236 0.10 15.08 23.70
C GLY A 236 1.61 14.87 23.55
N ALA A 237 2.21 14.29 24.57
CA ALA A 237 3.63 13.92 24.61
C ALA A 237 3.80 12.51 25.15
N GLN A 238 4.90 11.86 24.80
CA GLN A 238 5.32 10.53 25.27
C GLN A 238 6.51 10.65 26.21
N GLU A 239 6.52 9.86 27.28
CA GLU A 239 7.62 9.85 28.23
C GLU A 239 8.84 9.17 27.60
N ARG A 240 10.03 9.76 27.80
CA ARG A 240 11.30 9.25 27.28
C ARG A 240 12.02 8.43 28.33
N PRO A 241 12.51 7.20 27.99
CA PRO A 241 13.39 6.45 28.87
C PRO A 241 14.82 7.05 28.92
N ILE A 242 15.64 6.56 29.83
CA ILE A 242 17.08 6.74 29.89
C ILE A 242 17.72 5.38 29.62
N VAL A 243 18.78 5.32 28.80
CA VAL A 243 19.44 4.05 28.45
C VAL A 243 20.52 3.71 29.48
N PHE A 244 20.50 2.44 29.96
CA PHE A 244 21.48 1.87 30.88
C PHE A 244 21.64 0.36 30.59
N GLU A 245 22.57 -0.36 31.26
CA GLU A 245 22.73 -1.78 30.99
C GLU A 245 21.49 -2.60 31.34
N ASP A 246 21.07 -3.48 30.41
CA ASP A 246 19.90 -4.35 30.51
C ASP A 246 18.59 -3.58 30.80
N ASN A 247 18.43 -2.41 30.18
CA ASN A 247 17.25 -1.57 30.32
C ASN A 247 15.97 -2.12 29.64
N ASP A 248 16.08 -3.23 28.94
CA ASP A 248 15.01 -3.97 28.26
C ASP A 248 14.32 -5.03 29.15
N ARG A 249 14.85 -5.26 30.35
CA ARG A 249 14.39 -6.33 31.24
C ARG A 249 12.94 -6.11 31.71
N PRO A 250 12.07 -7.16 31.69
CA PRO A 250 10.72 -7.05 32.26
C PRO A 250 10.75 -6.53 33.71
N GLY A 251 9.90 -5.54 34.00
CA GLY A 251 9.95 -4.81 35.26
C GLY A 251 10.70 -3.48 35.18
N VAL A 252 11.29 -3.14 34.03
CA VAL A 252 11.65 -1.76 33.66
C VAL A 252 10.45 -1.14 32.94
N MET A 253 9.95 -0.01 33.40
CA MET A 253 8.71 0.61 32.92
C MET A 253 8.84 2.14 32.98
N LEU A 254 8.16 2.85 32.09
CA LEU A 254 8.02 4.31 32.18
C LEU A 254 7.19 4.69 33.42
N ALA A 255 7.55 5.80 34.08
CA ALA A 255 6.90 6.23 35.31
C ALA A 255 5.42 6.60 35.08
N SER A 256 5.11 7.27 33.98
CA SER A 256 3.73 7.60 33.58
C SER A 256 2.87 6.34 33.39
N ALA A 257 3.45 5.28 32.85
CA ALA A 257 2.72 4.04 32.63
C ALA A 257 2.31 3.36 33.95
N ALA A 258 3.21 3.30 34.93
CA ALA A 258 2.87 2.76 36.25
C ALA A 258 1.73 3.56 36.89
N ARG A 259 1.73 4.86 36.71
CA ARG A 259 0.68 5.76 37.16
C ARG A 259 -0.66 5.51 36.46
N ASP A 260 -0.63 5.31 35.13
CA ASP A 260 -1.82 4.92 34.34
C ASP A 260 -2.37 3.55 34.79
N TYR A 261 -1.51 2.53 35.01
CA TYR A 261 -1.95 1.23 35.53
C TYR A 261 -2.61 1.33 36.89
N LEU A 262 -2.10 2.17 37.77
CA LEU A 262 -2.71 2.41 39.10
C LEU A 262 -4.06 3.08 38.96
N HIS A 263 -4.13 4.27 38.32
CA HIS A 263 -5.32 5.10 38.33
C HIS A 263 -6.44 4.63 37.39
N ARG A 264 -6.08 4.04 36.23
CA ARG A 264 -7.10 3.55 35.29
C ARG A 264 -7.56 2.14 35.60
N TYR A 265 -6.61 1.28 35.96
CA TYR A 265 -6.90 -0.16 36.09
C TYR A 265 -6.82 -0.66 37.54
N GLY A 266 -6.35 0.16 38.48
CA GLY A 266 -6.15 -0.23 39.85
C GLY A 266 -5.08 -1.27 40.07
N VAL A 267 -4.05 -1.28 39.19
CA VAL A 267 -2.96 -2.26 39.22
C VAL A 267 -1.69 -1.62 39.76
N LEU A 268 -1.12 -2.21 40.80
CA LEU A 268 0.19 -1.89 41.31
C LEU A 268 1.19 -2.87 40.64
N ALA A 269 2.01 -2.39 39.71
CA ALA A 269 2.89 -3.23 38.89
C ALA A 269 4.07 -3.82 39.66
N GLY A 270 4.46 -3.23 40.78
CA GLY A 270 5.50 -3.69 41.70
C GLY A 270 5.29 -3.18 43.12
N ARG A 271 5.99 -3.77 44.10
CA ARG A 271 5.92 -3.37 45.52
C ARG A 271 7.22 -2.81 46.05
N GLU A 272 8.35 -3.24 45.56
CA GLU A 272 9.68 -2.69 45.83
C GLU A 272 10.08 -1.88 44.59
N VAL A 273 9.82 -0.58 44.62
CA VAL A 273 9.88 0.29 43.43
C VAL A 273 11.08 1.24 43.53
N VAL A 274 11.91 1.23 42.54
CA VAL A 274 12.92 2.25 42.33
C VAL A 274 12.47 3.16 41.19
N VAL A 275 12.54 4.47 41.37
CA VAL A 275 12.23 5.48 40.36
C VAL A 275 13.53 6.15 39.96
N PHE A 276 13.89 6.09 38.70
CA PHE A 276 15.06 6.69 38.13
C PHE A 276 14.66 7.86 37.22
N THR A 277 15.05 9.06 37.56
CA THR A 277 14.53 10.24 36.86
C THR A 277 15.55 11.34 36.64
N SER A 278 15.31 12.12 35.61
CA SER A 278 15.90 13.44 35.32
C SER A 278 14.84 14.55 35.18
N ASP A 279 13.56 14.22 35.46
CA ASP A 279 12.38 15.09 35.27
C ASP A 279 11.47 15.06 36.49
N ASP A 280 10.68 16.13 36.66
CA ASP A 280 9.78 16.28 37.81
C ASP A 280 8.57 15.34 37.78
N ALA A 281 8.10 14.94 36.61
CA ALA A 281 6.86 14.16 36.46
C ALA A 281 6.91 12.81 37.18
N ALA A 282 8.09 12.21 37.30
CA ALA A 282 8.26 10.93 38.00
C ALA A 282 7.96 10.99 39.50
N TYR A 283 8.08 12.16 40.13
CA TYR A 283 7.71 12.31 41.54
C TYR A 283 6.23 12.08 41.80
N ALA A 284 5.38 12.49 40.86
CA ALA A 284 3.94 12.22 40.98
C ALA A 284 3.66 10.69 40.93
N ALA A 285 4.35 9.96 40.09
CA ALA A 285 4.26 8.49 40.05
C ALA A 285 4.77 7.88 41.38
N ALA A 286 5.92 8.33 41.86
CA ALA A 286 6.48 7.87 43.14
C ALA A 286 5.51 8.04 44.30
N LEU A 287 4.90 9.21 44.42
CA LEU A 287 3.93 9.54 45.50
C LEU A 287 2.63 8.72 45.38
N ASP A 288 2.11 8.59 44.17
CA ASP A 288 0.88 7.82 43.91
C ASP A 288 1.09 6.31 44.24
N LEU A 289 2.23 5.73 43.87
CA LEU A 289 2.53 4.35 44.19
C LEU A 289 2.81 4.13 45.67
N ALA A 290 3.49 5.07 46.32
CA ALA A 290 3.69 5.03 47.80
C ALA A 290 2.34 5.11 48.53
N GLY A 291 1.46 6.01 48.10
CA GLY A 291 0.09 6.10 48.60
C GLY A 291 -0.75 4.85 48.40
N ALA A 292 -0.44 4.08 47.37
CA ALA A 292 -1.05 2.79 47.06
C ALA A 292 -0.40 1.60 47.81
N GLY A 293 0.63 1.84 48.65
CA GLY A 293 1.26 0.85 49.52
C GLY A 293 2.52 0.21 48.97
N ALA A 294 3.18 0.80 47.95
CA ALA A 294 4.50 0.40 47.53
C ALA A 294 5.60 1.01 48.40
N ARG A 295 6.72 0.33 48.54
CA ARG A 295 7.97 0.91 49.05
C ARG A 295 8.72 1.55 47.90
N VAL A 296 8.84 2.86 47.91
CA VAL A 296 9.38 3.64 46.80
C VAL A 296 10.68 4.32 47.21
N THR A 297 11.70 4.26 46.31
CA THR A 297 12.94 5.02 46.44
C THR A 297 13.17 5.78 45.13
N VAL A 298 13.46 7.08 45.21
CA VAL A 298 13.74 7.91 44.02
C VAL A 298 15.24 8.15 43.88
N LEU A 299 15.76 7.90 42.70
CA LEU A 299 17.13 8.19 42.26
C LEU A 299 17.05 9.31 41.22
N ASP A 300 17.51 10.50 41.58
CA ASP A 300 17.47 11.66 40.70
C ASP A 300 18.87 12.01 40.19
N VAL A 301 19.02 12.13 38.89
CA VAL A 301 20.33 12.48 38.29
C VAL A 301 20.77 13.91 38.59
N ARG A 302 19.85 14.76 39.01
CA ARG A 302 20.09 16.18 39.35
C ARG A 302 20.78 16.30 40.71
N ASP A 303 21.69 17.24 40.79
CA ASP A 303 22.35 17.61 42.06
C ASP A 303 21.45 18.53 42.95
N THR A 304 20.62 19.32 42.25
CA THR A 304 19.62 20.18 42.90
C THR A 304 18.24 19.62 42.66
N LEU A 305 17.61 19.15 43.74
CA LEU A 305 16.28 18.53 43.66
C LEU A 305 15.18 19.60 43.46
N PRO A 306 14.06 19.27 42.78
CA PRO A 306 12.91 20.13 42.70
C PRO A 306 12.27 20.33 44.07
N ARG A 307 12.39 21.51 44.65
CA ARG A 307 12.14 21.80 46.07
C ARG A 307 10.77 21.32 46.57
N GLU A 308 9.71 21.65 45.85
CA GLU A 308 8.36 21.29 46.26
C GLU A 308 8.09 19.78 46.16
N TRP A 309 8.58 19.14 45.09
CA TRP A 309 8.45 17.69 44.92
C TRP A 309 9.26 16.91 45.96
N ALA A 310 10.48 17.36 46.25
CA ALA A 310 11.32 16.77 47.31
C ALA A 310 10.68 16.91 48.70
N ALA A 311 10.03 18.04 48.97
CA ALA A 311 9.30 18.22 50.24
C ALA A 311 8.11 17.25 50.33
N ARG A 312 7.31 17.13 49.30
CA ARG A 312 6.18 16.17 49.24
C ARG A 312 6.65 14.71 49.37
N ALA A 313 7.78 14.37 48.77
CA ALA A 313 8.37 13.04 48.90
C ALA A 313 8.81 12.75 50.33
N ALA A 314 9.42 13.72 51.01
CA ALA A 314 9.82 13.61 52.39
C ALA A 314 8.62 13.46 53.34
N GLU A 315 7.55 14.23 53.10
CA GLU A 315 6.29 14.12 53.86
C GLU A 315 5.64 12.72 53.69
N ALA A 316 5.73 12.16 52.50
CA ALA A 316 5.22 10.82 52.19
C ALA A 316 6.17 9.68 52.65
N GLY A 317 7.33 9.99 53.20
CA GLY A 317 8.33 9.02 53.64
C GLY A 317 9.05 8.31 52.47
N VAL A 318 9.11 8.94 51.28
CA VAL A 318 9.79 8.44 50.07
C VAL A 318 11.23 8.97 50.10
N PRO A 319 12.24 8.12 50.24
CA PRO A 319 13.65 8.53 50.15
C PRO A 319 14.00 8.98 48.72
N VAL A 320 14.73 10.12 48.68
CA VAL A 320 15.22 10.69 47.42
C VAL A 320 16.73 10.81 47.47
N HIS A 321 17.43 10.26 46.51
CA HIS A 321 18.89 10.29 46.36
C HIS A 321 19.27 11.18 45.16
N PRO A 322 19.81 12.40 45.40
CA PRO A 322 20.30 13.27 44.32
C PRO A 322 21.59 12.75 43.73
N SER A 323 21.99 13.26 42.59
CA SER A 323 23.21 12.93 41.88
C SER A 323 23.46 11.41 41.74
N THR A 324 22.36 10.66 41.57
CA THR A 324 22.42 9.18 41.52
C THR A 324 21.94 8.67 40.19
N THR A 325 22.72 7.84 39.53
CA THR A 325 22.43 7.25 38.22
C THR A 325 22.28 5.74 38.33
N VAL A 326 21.32 5.18 37.59
CA VAL A 326 21.20 3.72 37.41
C VAL A 326 22.24 3.29 36.38
N THR A 327 23.05 2.30 36.71
CA THR A 327 24.05 1.70 35.83
C THR A 327 23.57 0.41 35.17
N GLY A 328 22.64 -0.32 35.82
CA GLY A 328 22.09 -1.53 35.24
C GLY A 328 21.02 -2.19 36.11
N THR A 329 20.55 -3.35 35.65
CA THR A 329 19.58 -4.18 36.39
C THR A 329 20.08 -5.60 36.54
N GLU A 330 19.64 -6.30 37.60
CA GLU A 330 19.83 -7.71 37.80
C GLU A 330 18.52 -8.51 37.79
N GLY A 331 18.59 -9.74 37.34
CA GLY A 331 17.47 -10.69 37.26
C GLY A 331 17.54 -11.50 35.98
N GLU A 332 16.80 -12.60 35.92
CA GLU A 332 16.70 -13.41 34.68
C GLU A 332 15.47 -12.99 33.84
N GLU A 333 14.29 -13.40 34.27
CA GLU A 333 13.02 -13.08 33.55
C GLU A 333 12.43 -11.72 33.92
N ARG A 334 12.86 -11.12 35.02
CA ARG A 334 12.41 -9.79 35.47
C ARG A 334 13.43 -9.16 36.43
N VAL A 335 13.27 -7.86 36.63
CA VAL A 335 14.06 -7.08 37.60
C VAL A 335 13.94 -7.70 39.01
N ARG A 336 15.11 -7.87 39.67
CA ARG A 336 15.26 -8.29 41.04
C ARG A 336 16.09 -7.31 41.86
N ALA A 337 16.95 -6.56 41.22
CA ALA A 337 17.70 -5.48 41.83
C ALA A 337 18.06 -4.42 40.77
N VAL A 338 18.27 -3.23 41.24
CA VAL A 338 18.79 -2.08 40.48
C VAL A 338 20.19 -1.77 40.97
N LEU A 339 21.10 -1.62 40.04
CA LEU A 339 22.48 -1.20 40.28
C LEU A 339 22.56 0.33 40.00
N ALA A 340 23.04 1.07 41.01
CA ALA A 340 23.12 2.51 40.86
C ALA A 340 24.47 3.04 41.42
N HIS A 341 24.85 4.21 40.94
CA HIS A 341 26.06 4.91 41.39
C HIS A 341 25.69 6.34 41.80
N GLY A 342 26.01 6.71 43.04
CA GLY A 342 25.76 8.04 43.57
C GLY A 342 26.99 8.61 44.25
N VAL A 343 26.82 9.71 44.99
CA VAL A 343 27.93 10.39 45.68
C VAL A 343 28.65 9.51 46.70
N ASP A 344 27.94 8.56 47.30
CA ASP A 344 28.48 7.61 48.30
C ASP A 344 29.02 6.32 47.65
N GLY A 345 29.12 6.26 46.31
CA GLY A 345 29.59 5.11 45.55
C GLY A 345 28.48 4.24 44.97
N SER A 346 28.83 2.99 44.61
CA SER A 346 27.87 2.06 43.99
C SER A 346 27.00 1.40 45.05
N VAL A 347 25.71 1.29 44.76
CA VAL A 347 24.69 0.66 45.61
C VAL A 347 23.88 -0.34 44.80
N ARG A 348 23.45 -1.41 45.44
CA ARG A 348 22.54 -2.45 44.94
C ARG A 348 21.23 -2.34 45.70
N LEU A 349 20.14 -1.97 45.02
CA LEU A 349 18.83 -1.82 45.60
C LEU A 349 17.92 -3.00 45.19
N PRO A 350 17.41 -3.80 46.14
CA PRO A 350 16.38 -4.78 45.82
C PRO A 350 15.16 -4.09 45.20
N ALA A 351 14.67 -4.56 44.08
CA ALA A 351 13.50 -4.00 43.41
C ALA A 351 12.79 -5.06 42.56
N ASP A 352 11.48 -4.98 42.47
CA ASP A 352 10.67 -5.74 41.54
C ASP A 352 10.08 -4.87 40.45
N LEU A 353 10.30 -3.54 40.49
CA LEU A 353 9.92 -2.57 39.49
C LEU A 353 10.93 -1.42 39.47
N LEU A 354 11.44 -1.09 38.28
CA LEU A 354 12.23 0.10 38.00
C LEU A 354 11.44 1.03 37.09
N LEU A 355 11.07 2.19 37.58
CA LEU A 355 10.43 3.24 36.82
C LEU A 355 11.47 4.20 36.26
N VAL A 356 11.32 4.57 34.99
CA VAL A 356 12.30 5.43 34.31
C VAL A 356 11.58 6.65 33.73
N SER A 357 12.17 7.84 33.90
CA SER A 357 11.66 9.10 33.34
C SER A 357 12.84 10.01 32.95
N GLY A 358 13.08 10.13 31.66
CA GLY A 358 14.15 10.95 31.05
C GLY A 358 13.61 12.25 30.42
N GLY A 359 12.37 12.63 30.72
CA GLY A 359 11.68 13.78 30.14
C GLY A 359 10.58 13.37 29.15
N TRP A 360 10.13 14.30 28.31
CA TRP A 360 8.97 14.13 27.47
C TRP A 360 9.28 14.48 26.00
N ASN A 361 8.75 13.73 25.08
CA ASN A 361 8.81 13.98 23.65
C ASN A 361 7.42 14.36 23.13
N PRO A 362 7.23 15.58 22.60
CA PRO A 362 6.01 15.98 21.92
C PRO A 362 5.67 15.00 20.77
N VAL A 363 4.40 14.63 20.64
CA VAL A 363 3.92 13.72 19.60
C VAL A 363 3.60 14.52 18.34
N VAL A 364 4.61 14.73 17.50
CA VAL A 364 4.62 15.69 16.38
C VAL A 364 4.53 15.05 15.01
N HIS A 365 4.34 13.73 14.93
CA HIS A 365 4.40 13.01 13.66
C HIS A 365 3.40 13.54 12.62
N LEU A 366 2.17 13.85 12.98
CA LEU A 366 1.17 14.39 12.05
C LEU A 366 1.58 15.75 11.50
N PHE A 367 2.12 16.64 12.34
CA PHE A 367 2.66 17.91 11.90
C PHE A 367 3.85 17.74 10.93
N SER A 368 4.70 16.76 11.21
CA SER A 368 5.85 16.44 10.34
C SER A 368 5.45 15.79 9.02
N HIS A 369 4.35 15.04 8.96
CA HIS A 369 3.85 14.46 7.71
C HIS A 369 3.55 15.51 6.64
N VAL A 370 3.09 16.68 7.05
CA VAL A 370 2.82 17.83 6.17
C VAL A 370 3.98 18.83 6.15
N ARG A 371 5.21 18.35 6.43
CA ARG A 371 6.46 19.10 6.38
C ARG A 371 6.57 20.24 7.41
N GLY A 372 5.86 20.13 8.53
CA GLY A 372 6.02 21.02 9.67
C GLY A 372 7.45 20.95 10.22
N ALA A 373 8.07 22.11 10.36
CA ALA A 373 9.43 22.21 10.88
C ALA A 373 9.45 21.94 12.40
N LEU A 374 10.50 21.26 12.86
CA LEU A 374 10.77 20.99 14.26
C LEU A 374 12.03 21.72 14.71
N ALA A 375 12.03 22.25 15.91
CA ALA A 375 13.21 22.82 16.55
C ALA A 375 13.46 22.12 17.90
N TYR A 376 14.73 21.91 18.22
CA TYR A 376 15.12 21.39 19.52
C TYR A 376 14.93 22.46 20.59
N ASP A 377 14.31 22.08 21.69
CA ASP A 377 14.11 22.90 22.86
C ASP A 377 14.97 22.36 24.02
N PRO A 378 16.01 23.10 24.47
CA PRO A 378 16.94 22.62 25.50
C PRO A 378 16.32 22.50 26.89
N GLU A 379 15.27 23.26 27.23
CA GLU A 379 14.57 23.14 28.51
C GLU A 379 13.70 21.88 28.56
N LEU A 380 13.09 21.55 27.44
CA LEU A 380 12.33 20.32 27.25
C LEU A 380 13.25 19.10 27.00
N GLY A 381 14.43 19.33 26.45
CA GLY A 381 15.33 18.28 26.02
C GLY A 381 14.79 17.48 24.83
N SER A 382 13.93 18.07 24.00
CA SER A 382 13.27 17.37 22.89
C SER A 382 12.91 18.32 21.74
N PHE A 383 12.38 17.76 20.66
CA PHE A 383 11.93 18.51 19.50
C PHE A 383 10.47 18.90 19.63
N ARG A 384 10.13 20.16 19.33
CA ARG A 384 8.76 20.67 19.26
C ARG A 384 8.49 21.40 17.95
N PRO A 385 7.21 21.62 17.60
CA PRO A 385 6.83 22.38 16.42
C PRO A 385 7.49 23.77 16.39
N SER A 386 7.91 24.17 15.20
CA SER A 386 8.54 25.47 14.94
C SER A 386 7.90 26.07 13.69
N GLY A 387 7.55 27.36 13.78
CA GLY A 387 6.83 28.03 12.70
C GLY A 387 5.34 27.67 12.63
N SER A 388 4.68 28.08 11.55
CA SER A 388 3.25 27.86 11.31
C SER A 388 3.01 27.20 9.97
N LEU A 389 1.99 26.37 9.90
CA LEU A 389 1.49 25.80 8.65
C LEU A 389 0.05 26.27 8.42
N PRO A 390 -0.34 26.62 7.18
CA PRO A 390 -1.72 26.95 6.88
C PRO A 390 -2.67 25.80 7.23
N GLY A 391 -3.74 26.12 7.97
CA GLY A 391 -4.74 25.12 8.35
C GLY A 391 -4.31 24.09 9.40
N VAL A 392 -3.10 24.17 9.97
CA VAL A 392 -2.62 23.22 10.99
C VAL A 392 -2.19 23.98 12.26
N ILE A 393 -2.78 23.60 13.40
CA ILE A 393 -2.51 24.17 14.71
C ILE A 393 -2.06 23.05 15.65
N VAL A 394 -0.95 23.22 16.34
CA VAL A 394 -0.47 22.27 17.36
C VAL A 394 -0.63 22.89 18.73
N ILE A 395 -1.23 22.15 19.67
CA ILE A 395 -1.53 22.66 21.00
C ILE A 395 -1.21 21.64 22.11
N GLY A 396 -1.06 22.15 23.32
CA GLY A 396 -0.81 21.37 24.52
C GLY A 396 0.56 20.72 24.54
N ALA A 397 0.67 19.53 25.09
CA ALA A 397 1.97 18.87 25.21
C ALA A 397 2.59 18.48 23.85
N ALA A 398 1.81 18.37 22.78
CA ALA A 398 2.32 18.25 21.41
C ALA A 398 3.05 19.51 20.94
N ASN A 399 2.75 20.67 21.50
CA ASN A 399 3.44 21.93 21.27
C ASN A 399 4.61 22.17 22.27
N GLY A 400 4.82 21.25 23.21
CA GLY A 400 5.84 21.35 24.26
C GLY A 400 5.34 21.96 25.58
N THR A 401 4.05 22.27 25.71
CA THR A 401 3.44 22.79 26.92
C THR A 401 3.04 21.65 27.84
N LEU A 402 3.77 21.48 28.96
CA LEU A 402 3.62 20.29 29.80
C LEU A 402 2.86 20.56 31.13
N ASP A 403 2.69 21.82 31.55
CA ASP A 403 1.89 22.21 32.73
C ASP A 403 0.39 22.27 32.37
N LEU A 404 -0.47 21.89 33.31
CA LEU A 404 -1.92 21.83 33.06
C LEU A 404 -2.50 23.22 32.77
N ALA A 405 -2.07 24.29 33.48
CA ALA A 405 -2.55 25.62 33.24
C ALA A 405 -2.24 26.13 31.81
N GLY A 406 -1.04 25.87 31.31
CA GLY A 406 -0.65 26.18 29.93
C GLY A 406 -1.46 25.38 28.90
N VAL A 407 -1.65 24.09 29.15
CA VAL A 407 -2.43 23.17 28.30
C VAL A 407 -3.89 23.64 28.18
N LEU A 408 -4.52 24.03 29.29
CA LEU A 408 -5.87 24.56 29.30
C LEU A 408 -5.98 25.88 28.53
N ARG A 409 -5.01 26.80 28.72
CA ARG A 409 -4.96 28.09 28.00
C ARG A 409 -4.80 27.91 26.50
N GLU A 410 -3.94 26.98 26.03
CA GLU A 410 -3.78 26.73 24.60
C GLU A 410 -5.05 26.17 23.96
N GLY A 411 -5.80 25.31 24.69
CA GLY A 411 -7.04 24.74 24.17
C GLY A 411 -8.25 25.68 24.29
N GLY A 412 -8.39 26.37 25.39
CA GLY A 412 -9.56 27.19 25.72
C GLY A 412 -9.44 28.67 25.39
N GLY A 413 -8.23 29.16 25.11
CA GLY A 413 -7.97 30.56 24.84
C GLY A 413 -8.29 31.45 26.07
N PRO A 414 -8.89 32.63 25.86
CA PRO A 414 -9.22 33.55 26.95
C PRO A 414 -10.21 33.00 28.00
N ASP A 415 -11.04 32.08 27.57
CA ASP A 415 -12.09 31.46 28.42
C ASP A 415 -11.63 30.12 29.02
N ALA A 416 -10.32 29.91 29.10
CA ALA A 416 -9.77 28.66 29.66
C ALA A 416 -10.09 28.54 31.16
N PRO A 417 -10.49 27.35 31.65
CA PRO A 417 -10.69 27.09 33.04
C PRO A 417 -9.38 27.16 33.81
N GLU A 418 -9.48 27.40 35.14
CA GLU A 418 -8.31 27.48 36.02
C GLU A 418 -7.82 26.08 36.41
N ALA A 419 -6.51 25.86 36.27
CA ALA A 419 -5.86 24.69 36.83
C ALA A 419 -5.69 24.81 38.34
N GLY A 420 -5.85 23.70 39.07
CA GLY A 420 -5.45 23.61 40.43
C GLY A 420 -3.93 23.84 40.63
N PRO A 421 -3.49 24.07 41.87
CA PRO A 421 -2.08 24.34 42.14
C PRO A 421 -1.20 23.12 41.84
N GLU A 422 -0.21 23.29 40.96
CA GLU A 422 0.85 22.33 40.68
C GLU A 422 2.21 22.91 41.07
N PRO A 423 3.18 22.08 41.50
CA PRO A 423 4.55 22.54 41.68
C PRO A 423 5.11 23.11 40.36
N ALA A 424 5.84 24.22 40.47
CA ALA A 424 6.51 24.79 39.32
C ALA A 424 7.47 23.77 38.70
N ARG A 425 7.40 23.58 37.39
CA ARG A 425 8.31 22.69 36.67
C ARG A 425 9.72 23.22 36.68
N THR A 426 10.67 22.33 36.88
CA THR A 426 12.08 22.61 36.68
C THR A 426 12.54 22.06 35.31
N PRO A 427 13.55 22.67 34.67
CA PRO A 427 14.06 22.14 33.39
C PRO A 427 14.51 20.69 33.51
N THR A 428 14.23 19.88 32.49
CA THR A 428 14.67 18.50 32.43
C THR A 428 16.21 18.46 32.27
N LYS A 429 16.92 17.72 33.14
CA LYS A 429 18.35 17.44 32.94
C LYS A 429 18.47 16.36 31.87
N VAL A 430 18.92 16.73 30.67
CA VAL A 430 19.02 15.80 29.54
C VAL A 430 20.10 14.74 29.82
N VAL A 431 19.69 13.48 29.90
CA VAL A 431 20.55 12.30 30.03
C VAL A 431 20.05 11.24 29.02
N TRP A 432 20.83 10.98 28.00
CA TRP A 432 20.47 9.98 26.99
C TRP A 432 20.78 8.57 27.46
N ARG A 433 21.94 8.40 28.07
CA ARG A 433 22.44 7.14 28.61
C ARG A 433 23.30 7.36 29.83
N THR A 434 23.49 6.29 30.61
CA THR A 434 24.44 6.25 31.73
C THR A 434 25.71 5.49 31.35
N ASP A 435 26.72 5.51 32.21
CA ASP A 435 27.93 4.72 32.02
C ASP A 435 27.63 3.23 32.06
N GLY A 436 28.31 2.45 31.22
CA GLY A 436 28.12 1.00 31.14
C GLY A 436 28.57 0.41 29.79
N ASP A 437 28.34 -0.89 29.62
CA ASP A 437 28.67 -1.63 28.39
C ASP A 437 27.73 -1.21 27.26
N PRO A 438 28.20 -0.54 26.18
CA PRO A 438 27.37 -0.12 25.06
C PRO A 438 26.66 -1.27 24.34
N GLY A 439 27.18 -2.50 24.43
CA GLY A 439 26.55 -3.70 23.84
C GLY A 439 25.37 -4.22 24.64
N ARG A 440 25.16 -3.73 25.86
CA ARG A 440 24.03 -4.08 26.73
C ARG A 440 23.07 -2.92 26.98
N GLN A 441 23.32 -1.79 26.33
CA GLN A 441 22.51 -0.57 26.40
C GLN A 441 21.56 -0.51 25.20
N PHE A 442 20.31 -0.92 25.36
CA PHE A 442 19.32 -1.02 24.29
C PHE A 442 18.66 0.34 24.02
N VAL A 443 18.83 0.84 22.80
CA VAL A 443 18.22 2.08 22.32
C VAL A 443 16.88 1.80 21.67
N ASP A 444 16.81 0.75 20.83
CA ASP A 444 15.58 0.23 20.24
C ASP A 444 15.36 -1.20 20.70
N ILE A 445 14.45 -1.36 21.64
CA ILE A 445 14.21 -2.66 22.31
C ILE A 445 13.56 -3.64 21.33
N GLN A 446 12.70 -3.20 20.40
CA GLN A 446 12.09 -4.08 19.41
C GLN A 446 13.08 -4.62 18.39
N ARG A 447 14.11 -3.84 18.04
CA ARG A 447 15.15 -4.22 17.09
C ARG A 447 16.38 -4.83 17.72
N ASP A 448 16.43 -4.93 19.05
CA ASP A 448 17.63 -5.30 19.81
C ASP A 448 18.84 -4.40 19.48
N ALA A 449 18.58 -3.15 19.09
CA ALA A 449 19.65 -2.26 18.68
C ALA A 449 20.20 -1.47 19.87
N THR A 450 21.51 -1.47 20.00
CA THR A 450 22.24 -0.97 21.15
C THR A 450 23.01 0.31 20.84
N VAL A 451 23.59 0.92 21.87
CA VAL A 451 24.55 2.02 21.74
C VAL A 451 25.78 1.61 20.93
N ALA A 452 26.23 0.33 21.04
CA ALA A 452 27.32 -0.20 20.24
C ALA A 452 26.99 -0.21 18.74
N ASP A 453 25.73 -0.43 18.35
CA ASP A 453 25.31 -0.38 16.96
C ASP A 453 25.40 1.02 16.38
N ILE A 454 24.97 2.03 17.15
CA ILE A 454 25.16 3.44 16.78
C ILE A 454 26.65 3.76 16.69
N GLY A 455 27.46 3.29 17.65
CA GLY A 455 28.92 3.44 17.63
C GLY A 455 29.58 2.86 16.39
N ARG A 456 29.14 1.69 15.93
CA ARG A 456 29.60 1.10 14.66
C ARG A 456 29.20 1.93 13.45
N ALA A 457 27.97 2.45 13.41
CA ALA A 457 27.49 3.30 12.34
C ALA A 457 28.32 4.61 12.25
N VAL A 458 28.55 5.26 13.38
CA VAL A 458 29.36 6.48 13.49
C VAL A 458 30.82 6.18 13.11
N GLY A 459 31.39 5.07 13.58
CA GLY A 459 32.73 4.59 13.23
C GLY A 459 32.90 4.27 11.74
N ALA A 460 31.83 3.84 11.07
CA ALA A 460 31.78 3.67 9.62
C ALA A 460 31.67 5.00 8.84
N GLY A 461 31.64 6.14 9.52
CA GLY A 461 31.60 7.48 8.91
C GLY A 461 30.21 8.05 8.71
N LEU A 462 29.15 7.42 9.21
CA LEU A 462 27.79 7.93 9.12
C LEU A 462 27.58 9.07 10.13
N ARG A 463 27.11 10.20 9.64
CA ARG A 463 26.93 11.44 10.44
C ARG A 463 25.51 11.96 10.46
N SER A 464 24.61 11.42 9.66
CA SER A 464 23.22 11.79 9.59
C SER A 464 22.37 10.79 10.38
N VAL A 465 21.43 11.28 11.18
CA VAL A 465 20.47 10.42 11.93
C VAL A 465 19.70 9.50 10.99
N GLU A 466 19.39 9.93 9.78
CA GLU A 466 18.72 9.11 8.76
C GLU A 466 19.60 7.96 8.24
N HIS A 467 20.90 8.17 8.10
CA HIS A 467 21.82 7.11 7.70
C HIS A 467 22.09 6.14 8.85
N VAL A 468 22.26 6.65 10.07
CA VAL A 468 22.37 5.81 11.27
C VAL A 468 21.13 4.94 11.43
N LYS A 469 19.92 5.50 11.28
CA LYS A 469 18.66 4.76 11.30
C LYS A 469 18.65 3.60 10.28
N ARG A 470 19.07 3.84 9.03
CA ARG A 470 19.09 2.82 7.98
C ARG A 470 20.13 1.72 8.26
N TYR A 471 21.28 2.09 8.80
CA TYR A 471 22.34 1.15 9.11
C TYR A 471 21.99 0.26 10.31
N THR A 472 21.39 0.84 11.36
CA THR A 472 21.06 0.15 12.62
C THR A 472 19.65 -0.40 12.69
N THR A 473 18.76 -0.01 11.78
CA THR A 473 17.31 -0.26 11.80
C THR A 473 16.56 0.34 13.00
N ILE A 474 17.19 1.20 13.81
CA ILE A 474 16.54 1.90 14.93
C ILE A 474 15.34 2.71 14.43
N GLY A 475 14.21 2.64 15.14
CA GLY A 475 12.98 3.36 14.82
C GLY A 475 12.25 2.85 13.57
N THR A 476 12.58 1.66 13.06
CA THR A 476 11.92 1.03 11.90
C THR A 476 10.99 -0.11 12.30
N ALA A 477 10.88 -0.42 13.57
CA ALA A 477 10.04 -1.47 14.09
C ALA A 477 8.56 -1.03 14.22
N HIS A 478 7.76 -1.91 14.80
CA HIS A 478 6.31 -1.73 14.97
C HIS A 478 5.94 -0.45 15.74
N ASP A 479 6.75 -0.05 16.71
CA ASP A 479 6.56 1.20 17.49
C ASP A 479 6.91 2.48 16.72
N GLN A 480 7.56 2.37 15.56
CA GLN A 480 8.00 3.49 14.73
C GLN A 480 8.89 4.51 15.46
N GLY A 481 9.69 4.05 16.43
CA GLY A 481 10.65 4.87 17.17
C GLY A 481 10.04 5.80 18.22
N LYS A 482 8.85 5.49 18.73
CA LYS A 482 8.19 6.32 19.76
C LYS A 482 9.08 6.54 20.98
N THR A 483 9.74 5.50 21.43
CA THR A 483 10.65 5.57 22.59
C THR A 483 12.11 5.73 22.17
N SER A 484 12.51 5.26 20.98
CA SER A 484 13.92 5.21 20.52
C SER A 484 14.35 6.40 19.66
N GLY A 485 13.45 7.09 18.95
CA GLY A 485 13.82 8.05 17.90
C GLY A 485 14.65 9.24 18.39
N VAL A 486 14.17 9.94 19.43
CA VAL A 486 14.89 11.08 20.03
C VAL A 486 16.14 10.62 20.77
N LEU A 487 16.07 9.47 21.47
CA LEU A 487 17.21 8.86 22.13
C LEU A 487 18.35 8.57 21.14
N ALA A 488 18.04 7.95 20.02
CA ALA A 488 19.03 7.63 18.99
C ALA A 488 19.68 8.90 18.42
N SER A 489 18.90 9.98 18.20
CA SER A 489 19.43 11.26 17.77
C SER A 489 20.38 11.86 18.80
N GLY A 490 19.98 11.82 20.09
CA GLY A 490 20.82 12.33 21.19
C GLY A 490 22.11 11.55 21.38
N ILE A 491 22.03 10.21 21.39
CA ILE A 491 23.23 9.33 21.49
C ILE A 491 24.13 9.48 20.27
N THR A 492 23.57 9.63 19.07
CA THR A 492 24.34 9.91 17.86
C THR A 492 25.09 11.22 17.96
N ALA A 493 24.42 12.29 18.46
CA ALA A 493 25.04 13.58 18.70
C ALA A 493 26.19 13.50 19.69
N GLU A 494 25.98 12.80 20.82
CA GLU A 494 26.98 12.54 21.86
C GLU A 494 28.23 11.84 21.27
N LEU A 495 28.03 10.76 20.53
CA LEU A 495 29.14 10.00 19.93
C LEU A 495 29.89 10.77 18.82
N LEU A 496 29.22 11.68 18.15
CA LEU A 496 29.82 12.57 17.13
C LEU A 496 30.50 13.81 17.75
N GLY A 497 30.27 14.10 19.04
CA GLY A 497 30.67 15.37 19.68
C GLY A 497 29.97 16.59 19.04
N ALA A 498 28.74 16.42 18.55
CA ALA A 498 27.91 17.41 17.90
C ALA A 498 26.73 17.81 18.80
N ARG A 499 26.08 18.91 18.48
CA ARG A 499 24.84 19.29 19.16
C ARG A 499 23.68 18.58 18.47
N ILE A 500 22.69 18.15 19.26
CA ILE A 500 21.51 17.43 18.73
C ILE A 500 20.69 18.32 17.77
N GLU A 501 20.61 19.60 18.01
CA GLU A 501 19.92 20.56 17.16
C GLU A 501 20.53 20.66 15.75
N ASP A 502 21.84 20.41 15.60
CA ASP A 502 22.53 20.42 14.30
C ASP A 502 22.28 19.13 13.50
N LEU A 503 21.97 18.02 14.19
CA LEU A 503 21.64 16.74 13.56
C LEU A 503 20.14 16.60 13.24
N GLY A 504 19.29 17.21 14.05
CA GLY A 504 17.85 17.08 13.94
C GLY A 504 17.31 15.70 14.37
N THR A 505 16.13 15.38 13.91
CA THR A 505 15.48 14.09 14.12
C THR A 505 15.16 13.39 12.79
N THR A 506 14.85 12.11 12.86
CA THR A 506 14.46 11.36 11.66
C THR A 506 13.09 11.81 11.16
N THR A 507 12.85 11.70 9.85
CA THR A 507 11.57 12.03 9.21
C THR A 507 10.50 11.03 9.60
N PHE A 508 9.40 11.52 10.13
CA PHE A 508 8.21 10.71 10.39
C PHE A 508 7.45 10.45 9.09
N ARG A 509 6.97 9.22 8.90
CA ARG A 509 6.22 8.79 7.72
C ARG A 509 4.93 8.07 8.12
N PRO A 510 3.82 8.27 7.38
CA PRO A 510 2.62 7.47 7.59
C PRO A 510 2.84 5.99 7.18
N PRO A 511 2.23 5.03 7.89
CA PRO A 511 1.49 5.19 9.12
C PRO A 511 2.43 5.24 10.35
N TYR A 512 2.24 6.19 11.25
CA TYR A 512 3.01 6.26 12.51
C TYR A 512 2.56 5.21 13.54
N THR A 513 1.30 4.84 13.51
CA THR A 513 0.75 3.68 14.22
C THR A 513 0.41 2.61 13.19
N PRO A 514 0.79 1.34 13.40
CA PRO A 514 0.53 0.27 12.47
C PRO A 514 -0.95 0.11 12.10
N VAL A 515 -1.21 -0.11 10.83
CA VAL A 515 -2.55 -0.33 10.28
C VAL A 515 -2.55 -1.59 9.44
N ALA A 516 -3.50 -2.49 9.69
CA ALA A 516 -3.61 -3.73 8.93
C ALA A 516 -4.00 -3.46 7.47
N PHE A 517 -3.41 -4.20 6.53
CA PHE A 517 -3.77 -4.11 5.12
C PHE A 517 -5.26 -4.39 4.87
N ALA A 518 -5.89 -5.27 5.65
CA ALA A 518 -7.33 -5.53 5.57
C ALA A 518 -8.16 -4.27 5.81
N ALA A 519 -7.77 -3.42 6.77
CA ALA A 519 -8.45 -2.15 7.03
C ALA A 519 -8.26 -1.16 5.87
N LEU A 520 -7.05 -1.08 5.29
CA LEU A 520 -6.75 -0.21 4.14
C LEU A 520 -7.48 -0.69 2.87
N ALA A 521 -7.54 -1.99 2.63
CA ALA A 521 -8.29 -2.58 1.52
C ALA A 521 -9.79 -2.33 1.67
N GLY A 522 -10.32 -2.39 2.89
CA GLY A 522 -11.73 -2.20 3.14
C GLY A 522 -12.57 -3.26 2.44
N ARG A 523 -13.47 -2.83 1.54
CA ARG A 523 -14.30 -3.72 0.72
C ARG A 523 -13.59 -4.28 -0.52
N ALA A 524 -12.50 -3.64 -0.96
CA ALA A 524 -11.77 -4.04 -2.16
C ALA A 524 -10.91 -5.28 -1.88
N ARG A 525 -11.56 -6.45 -1.73
CA ARG A 525 -10.92 -7.75 -1.48
C ARG A 525 -11.56 -8.82 -2.34
N GLY A 526 -10.80 -9.84 -2.71
CA GLY A 526 -11.28 -10.93 -3.55
C GLY A 526 -11.87 -10.41 -4.87
N SER A 527 -13.04 -10.88 -5.25
CA SER A 527 -13.73 -10.48 -6.48
C SER A 527 -14.10 -8.98 -6.58
N LEU A 528 -14.14 -8.25 -5.45
CA LEU A 528 -14.34 -6.79 -5.47
C LEU A 528 -13.03 -6.01 -5.72
N PHE A 529 -11.88 -6.64 -5.53
CA PHE A 529 -10.57 -6.06 -5.85
C PHE A 529 -10.12 -6.42 -7.26
N ASP A 530 -10.25 -7.71 -7.58
CA ASP A 530 -9.87 -8.27 -8.88
C ASP A 530 -11.06 -9.07 -9.42
N PRO A 531 -12.06 -8.38 -10.00
CA PRO A 531 -13.23 -9.04 -10.55
C PRO A 531 -12.85 -9.83 -11.80
N GLU A 532 -13.36 -11.04 -11.92
CA GLU A 532 -13.31 -11.77 -13.17
C GLU A 532 -14.31 -11.16 -14.15
N ARG A 533 -13.85 -10.89 -15.36
CA ARG A 533 -14.68 -10.43 -16.49
C ARG A 533 -14.82 -11.55 -17.48
N THR A 534 -16.04 -11.81 -17.88
CA THR A 534 -16.37 -12.87 -18.84
C THR A 534 -17.11 -12.29 -20.03
N THR A 535 -16.95 -12.91 -21.19
CA THR A 535 -17.78 -12.59 -22.36
C THR A 535 -19.14 -13.24 -22.23
N PRO A 536 -20.17 -12.81 -23.01
CA PRO A 536 -21.47 -13.48 -23.04
C PRO A 536 -21.42 -14.94 -23.48
N LEU A 537 -20.32 -15.38 -24.07
CA LEU A 537 -20.10 -16.75 -24.50
C LEU A 537 -19.33 -17.61 -23.50
N HIS A 538 -19.04 -17.11 -22.32
CA HIS A 538 -18.21 -17.83 -21.34
C HIS A 538 -18.73 -19.24 -21.06
N ASP A 539 -20.02 -19.37 -20.76
CA ASP A 539 -20.62 -20.66 -20.47
C ASP A 539 -20.53 -21.62 -21.65
N TRP A 540 -20.75 -21.11 -22.89
CA TRP A 540 -20.57 -21.88 -24.11
C TRP A 540 -19.10 -22.38 -24.25
N HIS A 541 -18.12 -21.53 -23.98
CA HIS A 541 -16.70 -21.92 -24.02
C HIS A 541 -16.37 -23.00 -22.99
N VAL A 542 -16.96 -22.89 -21.78
CA VAL A 542 -16.81 -23.92 -20.73
C VAL A 542 -17.40 -25.25 -21.19
N GLU A 543 -18.63 -25.24 -21.74
CA GLU A 543 -19.29 -26.42 -22.25
C GLU A 543 -18.57 -27.06 -23.45
N ALA A 544 -17.94 -26.22 -24.28
CA ALA A 544 -17.10 -26.66 -25.39
C ALA A 544 -15.72 -27.17 -24.95
N GLY A 545 -15.41 -27.16 -23.65
CA GLY A 545 -14.15 -27.67 -23.10
C GLY A 545 -12.94 -26.77 -23.34
N ALA A 546 -13.14 -25.46 -23.53
CA ALA A 546 -12.05 -24.51 -23.72
C ALA A 546 -11.14 -24.46 -22.51
N VAL A 547 -9.83 -24.35 -22.75
CA VAL A 547 -8.85 -23.93 -21.75
C VAL A 547 -8.76 -22.42 -21.80
N PHE A 548 -8.80 -21.78 -20.62
CA PHE A 548 -8.81 -20.32 -20.52
C PHE A 548 -7.44 -19.74 -20.20
N GLU A 549 -7.25 -18.49 -20.59
CA GLU A 549 -6.17 -17.60 -20.13
C GLU A 549 -6.75 -16.33 -19.55
N ASP A 550 -5.96 -15.67 -18.69
CA ASP A 550 -6.27 -14.37 -18.16
C ASP A 550 -5.55 -13.27 -18.95
N VAL A 551 -6.34 -12.30 -19.45
CA VAL A 551 -5.81 -11.08 -20.06
C VAL A 551 -6.35 -9.89 -19.26
N GLY A 552 -5.55 -9.40 -18.32
CA GLY A 552 -6.04 -8.54 -17.25
C GLY A 552 -7.10 -9.30 -16.45
N GLN A 553 -8.31 -8.73 -16.35
CA GLN A 553 -9.43 -9.36 -15.65
C GLN A 553 -10.28 -10.27 -16.53
N TRP A 554 -10.03 -10.31 -17.83
CA TRP A 554 -10.84 -11.09 -18.77
C TRP A 554 -10.41 -12.56 -18.82
N LYS A 555 -11.40 -13.47 -18.70
CA LYS A 555 -11.23 -14.89 -19.06
C LYS A 555 -11.45 -15.05 -20.56
N ARG A 556 -10.45 -15.53 -21.26
CA ARG A 556 -10.51 -15.77 -22.72
C ARG A 556 -10.25 -17.22 -23.02
N ALA A 557 -11.02 -17.80 -23.96
CA ALA A 557 -10.73 -19.12 -24.47
C ALA A 557 -9.36 -19.11 -25.19
N ARG A 558 -8.40 -19.89 -24.67
CA ARG A 558 -7.04 -19.95 -25.18
C ARG A 558 -6.92 -20.95 -26.31
N TYR A 559 -7.48 -22.14 -26.14
CA TYR A 559 -7.58 -23.20 -27.14
C TYR A 559 -8.65 -24.21 -26.74
N TYR A 560 -9.06 -25.08 -27.69
CA TYR A 560 -10.08 -26.11 -27.51
C TYR A 560 -9.47 -27.49 -27.76
N PRO A 561 -9.03 -28.22 -26.72
CA PRO A 561 -8.41 -29.52 -26.90
C PRO A 561 -9.43 -30.60 -27.25
N GLU A 562 -9.09 -31.48 -28.14
CA GLU A 562 -9.76 -32.77 -28.33
C GLU A 562 -9.16 -33.83 -27.39
N PRO A 563 -9.86 -34.97 -27.18
CA PRO A 563 -9.35 -36.01 -26.29
C PRO A 563 -7.94 -36.48 -26.68
N GLY A 564 -6.98 -36.31 -25.78
CA GLY A 564 -5.58 -36.69 -25.94
C GLY A 564 -4.67 -35.63 -26.59
N GLU A 565 -5.20 -34.45 -26.91
CA GLU A 565 -4.40 -33.35 -27.41
C GLU A 565 -3.79 -32.54 -26.24
N ASP A 566 -2.56 -32.14 -26.40
CA ASP A 566 -1.95 -31.04 -25.67
C ASP A 566 -2.23 -29.70 -26.37
N MET A 567 -1.74 -28.61 -25.80
CA MET A 567 -1.94 -27.28 -26.37
C MET A 567 -1.36 -27.15 -27.79
N ASP A 568 -0.16 -27.64 -28.03
CA ASP A 568 0.49 -27.49 -29.33
C ASP A 568 -0.28 -28.28 -30.42
N ALA A 569 -0.78 -29.46 -30.10
CA ALA A 569 -1.60 -30.27 -31.02
C ALA A 569 -2.92 -29.60 -31.35
N ALA A 570 -3.64 -29.11 -30.34
CA ALA A 570 -4.91 -28.41 -30.52
C ALA A 570 -4.73 -27.13 -31.36
N VAL A 571 -3.73 -26.33 -31.06
CA VAL A 571 -3.43 -25.07 -31.76
C VAL A 571 -3.04 -25.33 -33.21
N LEU A 572 -2.24 -26.36 -33.49
CA LEU A 572 -1.91 -26.76 -34.87
C LEU A 572 -3.15 -27.16 -35.68
N ARG A 573 -4.07 -27.92 -35.08
CA ARG A 573 -5.36 -28.30 -35.69
C ARG A 573 -6.23 -27.07 -35.97
N GLU A 574 -6.37 -26.18 -34.99
CA GLU A 574 -7.15 -24.94 -35.13
C GLU A 574 -6.55 -24.03 -36.21
N CYS A 575 -5.22 -23.86 -36.26
CA CYS A 575 -4.53 -23.11 -37.29
C CYS A 575 -4.77 -23.69 -38.69
N ALA A 576 -4.65 -25.01 -38.85
CA ALA A 576 -4.91 -25.70 -40.13
C ALA A 576 -6.36 -25.48 -40.57
N ALA A 577 -7.32 -25.58 -39.69
CA ALA A 577 -8.73 -25.33 -39.98
C ALA A 577 -8.97 -23.89 -40.45
N ALA A 578 -8.42 -22.90 -39.77
CA ALA A 578 -8.52 -21.50 -40.16
C ALA A 578 -7.85 -21.18 -41.50
N ARG A 579 -6.72 -21.84 -41.81
CA ARG A 579 -5.97 -21.62 -43.06
C ARG A 579 -6.61 -22.30 -44.29
N SER A 580 -7.21 -23.48 -44.08
CA SER A 580 -7.74 -24.30 -45.21
C SER A 580 -9.28 -24.26 -45.35
N GLY A 581 -9.99 -23.91 -44.31
CA GLY A 581 -11.45 -23.89 -44.21
C GLY A 581 -11.99 -22.58 -43.64
N VAL A 582 -12.54 -22.68 -42.44
CA VAL A 582 -13.04 -21.52 -41.71
C VAL A 582 -12.88 -21.70 -40.19
N GLY A 583 -12.36 -20.71 -39.52
CA GLY A 583 -12.29 -20.64 -38.08
C GLY A 583 -13.18 -19.50 -37.54
N ILE A 584 -13.59 -19.59 -36.27
CA ILE A 584 -14.31 -18.54 -35.58
C ILE A 584 -13.72 -18.30 -34.18
N LEU A 585 -13.57 -17.03 -33.81
CA LEU A 585 -13.00 -16.61 -32.52
C LEU A 585 -13.99 -15.72 -31.75
N ASP A 586 -14.02 -15.82 -30.43
CA ASP A 586 -14.61 -14.77 -29.58
C ASP A 586 -13.59 -13.67 -29.30
N GLY A 587 -13.67 -12.59 -30.08
CA GLY A 587 -12.88 -11.39 -29.96
C GLY A 587 -13.51 -10.29 -29.09
N SER A 588 -14.56 -10.62 -28.33
CA SER A 588 -15.40 -9.63 -27.62
C SER A 588 -14.66 -8.81 -26.56
N THR A 589 -13.50 -9.27 -26.09
CA THR A 589 -12.70 -8.59 -25.07
C THR A 589 -11.86 -7.43 -25.59
N LEU A 590 -11.72 -7.27 -26.92
CA LEU A 590 -11.04 -6.12 -27.51
C LEU A 590 -11.70 -4.82 -27.04
N GLY A 591 -10.88 -3.83 -26.67
CA GLY A 591 -11.39 -2.53 -26.27
C GLY A 591 -12.15 -1.85 -27.38
N LYS A 592 -13.25 -1.20 -27.05
CA LYS A 592 -14.09 -0.46 -27.99
C LYS A 592 -14.48 0.86 -27.37
N ILE A 593 -14.11 1.95 -28.02
CA ILE A 593 -14.39 3.33 -27.61
C ILE A 593 -15.20 4.01 -28.68
N ASP A 594 -16.39 4.49 -28.34
CA ASP A 594 -17.22 5.31 -29.21
C ASP A 594 -16.79 6.78 -29.04
N VAL A 595 -16.32 7.38 -30.13
CA VAL A 595 -15.82 8.76 -30.18
C VAL A 595 -16.80 9.58 -31.00
N GLN A 596 -17.48 10.53 -30.36
CA GLN A 596 -18.51 11.32 -30.98
C GLN A 596 -18.25 12.81 -30.80
N GLY A 597 -18.59 13.58 -31.80
CA GLY A 597 -18.56 15.03 -31.74
C GLY A 597 -18.06 15.70 -33.03
N PRO A 598 -18.36 16.94 -33.25
CA PRO A 598 -17.97 17.65 -34.48
C PRO A 598 -16.43 17.74 -34.64
N ASP A 599 -15.70 17.65 -33.55
CA ASP A 599 -14.23 17.74 -33.54
C ASP A 599 -13.56 16.38 -33.42
N ALA A 600 -14.33 15.25 -33.48
CA ALA A 600 -13.81 13.88 -33.31
C ALA A 600 -12.68 13.53 -34.30
N ALA A 601 -12.82 13.96 -35.56
CA ALA A 601 -11.81 13.75 -36.61
C ALA A 601 -10.48 14.46 -36.27
N VAL A 602 -10.54 15.68 -35.76
CA VAL A 602 -9.36 16.47 -35.37
C VAL A 602 -8.72 15.84 -34.14
N PHE A 603 -9.51 15.44 -33.15
CA PHE A 603 -9.03 14.77 -31.96
C PHE A 603 -8.27 13.48 -32.30
N LEU A 604 -8.86 12.61 -33.12
CA LEU A 604 -8.20 11.38 -33.54
C LEU A 604 -6.94 11.64 -34.38
N ASP A 605 -6.93 12.71 -35.17
CA ASP A 605 -5.72 13.11 -35.90
C ASP A 605 -4.59 13.55 -34.96
N ARG A 606 -4.90 14.18 -33.83
CA ARG A 606 -3.88 14.56 -32.85
C ARG A 606 -3.31 13.35 -32.09
N LEU A 607 -4.08 12.29 -31.91
CA LEU A 607 -3.68 11.10 -31.15
C LEU A 607 -2.94 10.04 -32.01
N TYR A 608 -3.47 9.72 -33.19
CA TYR A 608 -2.91 8.68 -34.04
C TYR A 608 -1.76 9.18 -34.89
N THR A 609 -0.84 8.29 -35.20
CA THR A 609 0.29 8.59 -36.11
C THR A 609 -0.16 8.84 -37.55
N ASN A 610 -1.26 8.25 -38.00
CA ASN A 610 -1.85 8.45 -39.36
C ASN A 610 -3.10 9.36 -39.32
N MET A 611 -3.62 9.72 -40.51
CA MET A 611 -4.73 10.66 -40.64
C MET A 611 -6.07 9.95 -40.55
N MET A 612 -6.84 10.20 -39.49
CA MET A 612 -8.20 9.65 -39.32
C MET A 612 -9.28 10.54 -39.95
N SER A 613 -9.03 11.85 -40.07
CA SER A 613 -9.94 12.80 -40.69
C SER A 613 -10.25 12.48 -42.16
N THR A 614 -9.32 11.83 -42.90
CA THR A 614 -9.51 11.46 -44.31
C THR A 614 -10.20 10.12 -44.49
N LEU A 615 -10.51 9.41 -43.40
CA LEU A 615 -11.26 8.16 -43.47
C LEU A 615 -12.71 8.46 -43.92
N LYS A 616 -13.25 7.72 -44.91
CA LYS A 616 -14.63 7.88 -45.35
C LYS A 616 -15.57 7.07 -44.47
N VAL A 617 -16.81 7.51 -44.33
CA VAL A 617 -17.88 6.72 -43.68
C VAL A 617 -17.98 5.34 -44.38
N GLY A 618 -18.19 4.29 -43.62
CA GLY A 618 -18.21 2.90 -44.12
C GLY A 618 -16.82 2.27 -44.35
N ARG A 619 -15.75 3.01 -44.02
CA ARG A 619 -14.37 2.52 -44.13
C ARG A 619 -13.74 2.31 -42.74
N VAL A 620 -12.70 1.52 -42.76
CA VAL A 620 -11.87 1.19 -41.59
C VAL A 620 -10.43 1.63 -41.86
N ARG A 621 -9.71 2.01 -40.82
CA ARG A 621 -8.27 2.29 -40.90
C ARG A 621 -7.59 1.74 -39.67
N TYR A 622 -6.51 0.98 -39.86
CA TYR A 622 -5.60 0.63 -38.80
C TYR A 622 -4.77 1.84 -38.38
N GLY A 623 -4.57 2.04 -37.11
CA GLY A 623 -3.82 3.15 -36.56
C GLY A 623 -2.94 2.74 -35.37
N VAL A 624 -1.87 3.51 -35.18
CA VAL A 624 -0.95 3.37 -34.05
C VAL A 624 -0.96 4.63 -33.24
N MET A 625 -0.99 4.49 -31.92
CA MET A 625 -0.84 5.57 -30.94
C MET A 625 0.53 5.50 -30.32
N CYS A 626 1.15 6.65 -30.08
CA CYS A 626 2.43 6.77 -29.41
C CYS A 626 2.32 7.59 -28.14
N GLY A 627 3.14 7.29 -27.15
CA GLY A 627 3.37 8.18 -26.04
C GLY A 627 4.13 9.46 -26.45
N ASN A 628 4.26 10.40 -25.55
CA ASN A 628 5.00 11.66 -25.76
C ASN A 628 6.46 11.44 -26.17
N ASP A 629 7.01 10.31 -25.77
CA ASP A 629 8.38 9.86 -26.09
C ASP A 629 8.54 9.29 -27.50
N GLY A 630 7.43 9.09 -28.21
CA GLY A 630 7.40 8.51 -29.55
C GLY A 630 7.40 6.97 -29.57
N MET A 631 7.34 6.32 -28.41
CA MET A 631 7.23 4.86 -28.31
C MET A 631 5.78 4.43 -28.52
N VAL A 632 5.62 3.22 -29.06
CA VAL A 632 4.27 2.68 -29.31
C VAL A 632 3.54 2.45 -27.99
N LEU A 633 2.35 3.05 -27.87
CA LEU A 633 1.46 2.95 -26.73
C LEU A 633 0.42 1.84 -26.91
N ASP A 634 -0.35 1.90 -28.00
CA ASP A 634 -1.36 0.92 -28.37
C ASP A 634 -1.65 1.04 -29.87
N ASP A 635 -2.39 0.09 -30.39
CA ASP A 635 -2.84 0.07 -31.79
C ASP A 635 -4.29 -0.43 -31.88
N GLY A 636 -4.86 -0.30 -33.05
CA GLY A 636 -6.19 -0.82 -33.30
C GLY A 636 -6.78 -0.32 -34.61
N THR A 637 -8.04 -0.66 -34.83
CA THR A 637 -8.80 -0.23 -35.99
C THR A 637 -9.75 0.91 -35.63
N VAL A 638 -9.91 1.86 -36.55
CA VAL A 638 -10.84 2.96 -36.45
C VAL A 638 -11.86 2.83 -37.56
N LEU A 639 -13.13 2.63 -37.19
CA LEU A 639 -14.27 2.58 -38.09
C LEU A 639 -14.93 3.96 -38.08
N ARG A 640 -15.06 4.61 -39.24
CA ARG A 640 -15.86 5.83 -39.33
C ARG A 640 -17.32 5.46 -39.53
N ILE A 641 -18.12 5.63 -38.45
CA ILE A 641 -19.51 5.20 -38.39
C ILE A 641 -20.41 6.22 -39.05
N ASP A 642 -20.15 7.50 -38.80
CA ASP A 642 -20.87 8.63 -39.34
C ASP A 642 -19.89 9.81 -39.53
N GLU A 643 -20.37 10.93 -40.03
CA GLU A 643 -19.55 12.12 -40.22
C GLU A 643 -18.80 12.53 -38.98
N ASN A 644 -19.46 12.50 -37.82
CA ASN A 644 -18.93 12.92 -36.51
C ASN A 644 -18.88 11.78 -35.50
N ARG A 645 -18.83 10.51 -35.97
CA ARG A 645 -18.80 9.35 -35.07
C ARG A 645 -17.84 8.30 -35.57
N TYR A 646 -16.96 7.86 -34.64
CA TYR A 646 -15.97 6.82 -34.86
C TYR A 646 -16.06 5.74 -33.80
N LEU A 647 -15.87 4.50 -34.18
CA LEU A 647 -15.63 3.40 -33.26
C LEU A 647 -14.14 3.04 -33.33
N VAL A 648 -13.49 3.18 -32.22
CA VAL A 648 -12.06 2.92 -32.06
C VAL A 648 -11.89 1.59 -31.32
N THR A 649 -11.08 0.69 -31.86
CA THR A 649 -10.69 -0.53 -31.13
C THR A 649 -9.29 -0.40 -30.54
N THR A 650 -9.03 -1.12 -29.46
CA THR A 650 -7.74 -1.18 -28.75
C THR A 650 -7.41 -2.61 -28.41
N THR A 651 -6.19 -2.86 -27.95
CA THR A 651 -5.87 -4.16 -27.34
C THR A 651 -6.77 -4.41 -26.12
N THR A 652 -7.00 -5.67 -25.76
CA THR A 652 -7.81 -6.05 -24.59
C THR A 652 -7.23 -5.45 -23.31
N GLY A 653 -5.91 -5.59 -23.11
CA GLY A 653 -5.22 -5.06 -21.94
C GLY A 653 -5.12 -3.53 -21.90
N GLY A 654 -5.07 -2.89 -23.06
CA GLY A 654 -4.94 -1.45 -23.24
C GLY A 654 -6.25 -0.66 -23.13
N ALA A 655 -7.41 -1.32 -23.16
CA ALA A 655 -8.71 -0.67 -23.31
C ALA A 655 -8.97 0.48 -22.30
N ALA A 656 -8.72 0.23 -21.01
CA ALA A 656 -8.90 1.24 -19.97
C ALA A 656 -7.83 2.34 -20.05
N THR A 657 -6.57 1.96 -20.26
CA THR A 657 -5.44 2.89 -20.34
C THR A 657 -5.57 3.84 -21.52
N VAL A 658 -6.01 3.33 -22.67
CA VAL A 658 -6.22 4.18 -23.86
C VAL A 658 -7.36 5.16 -23.65
N LEU A 659 -8.48 4.73 -23.06
CA LEU A 659 -9.59 5.64 -22.77
C LEU A 659 -9.17 6.74 -21.79
N ASP A 660 -8.51 6.36 -20.69
CA ASP A 660 -8.01 7.28 -19.68
C ASP A 660 -7.01 8.30 -20.27
N TRP A 661 -6.10 7.82 -21.11
CA TRP A 661 -5.16 8.66 -21.85
C TRP A 661 -5.84 9.60 -22.86
N MET A 662 -6.89 9.14 -23.57
CA MET A 662 -7.69 9.97 -24.46
C MET A 662 -8.44 11.07 -23.68
N GLU A 663 -9.01 10.72 -22.53
CA GLU A 663 -9.71 11.66 -21.66
C GLU A 663 -8.75 12.70 -21.05
N GLU A 664 -7.55 12.28 -20.65
CA GLU A 664 -6.53 13.20 -20.15
C GLU A 664 -6.20 14.28 -21.18
N TRP A 665 -5.86 13.87 -22.41
CA TRP A 665 -5.57 14.83 -23.48
C TRP A 665 -6.74 15.78 -23.77
N LEU A 666 -7.95 15.26 -23.79
CA LEU A 666 -9.15 16.04 -24.06
C LEU A 666 -9.43 17.07 -22.95
N GLN A 667 -9.22 16.67 -21.69
CA GLN A 667 -9.55 17.52 -20.54
C GLN A 667 -8.45 18.53 -20.21
N THR A 668 -7.19 18.19 -20.45
CA THR A 668 -6.05 19.03 -20.03
C THR A 668 -5.47 19.87 -21.17
N GLU A 669 -5.22 19.25 -22.34
CA GLU A 669 -4.52 19.92 -23.43
C GLU A 669 -5.46 20.50 -24.51
N TRP A 670 -6.63 19.87 -24.71
CA TRP A 670 -7.55 20.24 -25.78
C TRP A 670 -8.99 20.40 -25.29
N PRO A 671 -9.23 21.15 -24.20
CA PRO A 671 -10.58 21.30 -23.63
C PRO A 671 -11.54 22.06 -24.53
N GLU A 672 -11.03 22.72 -25.59
CA GLU A 672 -11.84 23.41 -26.62
C GLU A 672 -12.53 22.47 -27.60
N LEU A 673 -12.05 21.19 -27.70
CA LEU A 673 -12.62 20.22 -28.64
C LEU A 673 -13.96 19.67 -28.14
N ARG A 674 -14.96 19.68 -29.00
CA ARG A 674 -16.30 19.14 -28.71
C ARG A 674 -16.34 17.66 -29.06
N VAL A 675 -15.82 16.81 -28.15
CA VAL A 675 -15.71 15.38 -28.31
C VAL A 675 -16.24 14.68 -27.04
N HIS A 676 -16.95 13.59 -27.23
CA HIS A 676 -17.42 12.70 -26.17
C HIS A 676 -16.83 11.31 -26.37
N LEU A 677 -16.28 10.75 -25.33
CA LEU A 677 -15.67 9.43 -25.30
C LEU A 677 -16.50 8.49 -24.42
N THR A 678 -16.80 7.30 -24.93
CA THR A 678 -17.56 6.31 -24.18
C THR A 678 -16.99 4.91 -24.42
N SER A 679 -16.63 4.21 -23.35
CA SER A 679 -16.33 2.78 -23.48
C SER A 679 -17.60 2.01 -23.81
N VAL A 680 -17.54 1.25 -24.90
CA VAL A 680 -18.63 0.35 -25.33
C VAL A 680 -18.13 -1.10 -25.43
N THR A 681 -17.05 -1.41 -24.72
CA THR A 681 -16.39 -2.73 -24.76
C THR A 681 -17.37 -3.84 -24.43
N GLU A 682 -18.11 -3.73 -23.34
CA GLU A 682 -19.06 -4.74 -22.90
C GLU A 682 -20.39 -4.72 -23.66
N GLN A 683 -20.67 -3.67 -24.43
CA GLN A 683 -21.91 -3.53 -25.18
C GLN A 683 -21.87 -4.26 -26.52
N TRP A 684 -20.66 -4.52 -27.06
CA TRP A 684 -20.48 -5.14 -28.34
C TRP A 684 -19.65 -6.40 -28.23
N SER A 685 -20.22 -7.52 -28.66
CA SER A 685 -19.48 -8.77 -28.91
C SER A 685 -18.99 -8.79 -30.35
N VAL A 686 -17.81 -9.37 -30.56
CA VAL A 686 -17.13 -9.41 -31.88
C VAL A 686 -16.70 -10.83 -32.17
N PHE A 687 -17.11 -11.35 -33.29
CA PHE A 687 -16.78 -12.70 -33.75
C PHE A 687 -16.02 -12.65 -35.08
N PRO A 688 -14.68 -12.70 -35.06
CA PRO A 688 -13.90 -12.91 -36.27
C PRO A 688 -14.20 -14.28 -36.91
N VAL A 689 -14.72 -14.29 -38.11
CA VAL A 689 -14.91 -15.46 -38.97
C VAL A 689 -13.79 -15.43 -40.01
N VAL A 690 -12.88 -16.40 -39.98
CA VAL A 690 -11.54 -16.35 -40.60
C VAL A 690 -11.31 -17.55 -41.50
N GLY A 691 -10.74 -17.33 -42.65
CA GLY A 691 -10.36 -18.39 -43.59
C GLY A 691 -11.04 -18.30 -44.97
N PRO A 692 -10.61 -19.09 -45.97
CA PRO A 692 -11.11 -19.00 -47.35
C PRO A 692 -12.61 -19.21 -47.46
N ARG A 693 -13.25 -19.91 -46.50
CA ARG A 693 -14.70 -20.16 -46.50
C ARG A 693 -15.49 -19.16 -45.66
N SER A 694 -14.84 -18.16 -45.08
CA SER A 694 -15.49 -17.16 -44.23
C SER A 694 -16.56 -16.36 -44.95
N ARG A 695 -16.35 -16.02 -46.24
CA ARG A 695 -17.32 -15.33 -47.07
C ARG A 695 -18.61 -16.12 -47.24
N ASP A 696 -18.50 -17.44 -47.44
CA ASP A 696 -19.64 -18.32 -47.61
C ASP A 696 -20.50 -18.36 -46.34
N VAL A 697 -19.87 -18.48 -45.15
CA VAL A 697 -20.56 -18.49 -43.86
C VAL A 697 -21.26 -17.17 -43.62
N VAL A 698 -20.57 -16.03 -43.81
CA VAL A 698 -21.16 -14.69 -43.57
C VAL A 698 -22.29 -14.41 -44.58
N GLY A 699 -22.11 -14.79 -45.84
CA GLY A 699 -23.16 -14.63 -46.85
C GLY A 699 -24.41 -15.47 -46.58
N GLU A 700 -24.24 -16.65 -46.00
CA GLU A 700 -25.36 -17.51 -45.61
C GLU A 700 -26.15 -16.95 -44.44
N VAL A 701 -25.46 -16.45 -43.41
CA VAL A 701 -26.10 -15.86 -42.24
C VAL A 701 -26.76 -14.52 -42.55
N PHE A 702 -26.17 -13.75 -43.51
CA PHE A 702 -26.67 -12.43 -43.89
C PHE A 702 -26.94 -12.35 -45.42
N PRO A 703 -27.97 -12.99 -45.91
CA PRO A 703 -28.23 -13.09 -47.35
C PRO A 703 -28.52 -11.73 -48.03
N GLU A 704 -28.90 -10.73 -47.25
CA GLU A 704 -29.13 -9.36 -47.75
C GLU A 704 -27.84 -8.54 -47.89
N LEU A 705 -26.73 -9.04 -47.33
CA LEU A 705 -25.43 -8.38 -47.38
C LEU A 705 -24.64 -8.89 -48.62
N ASP A 706 -24.37 -8.01 -49.56
CA ASP A 706 -23.47 -8.36 -50.67
C ASP A 706 -22.02 -8.49 -50.17
N VAL A 707 -21.59 -9.70 -49.93
CA VAL A 707 -20.25 -10.05 -49.44
C VAL A 707 -19.21 -10.23 -50.54
N SER A 708 -19.54 -9.93 -51.81
CA SER A 708 -18.59 -10.01 -52.91
C SER A 708 -17.40 -9.09 -52.70
N ALA A 709 -16.27 -9.40 -53.31
CA ALA A 709 -15.02 -8.65 -53.14
C ALA A 709 -15.17 -7.17 -53.55
N ASP A 710 -15.95 -6.90 -54.61
CA ASP A 710 -16.19 -5.57 -55.15
C ASP A 710 -17.11 -4.73 -54.30
N ALA A 711 -18.21 -5.31 -53.79
CA ALA A 711 -19.18 -4.63 -52.97
C ALA A 711 -18.70 -4.43 -51.52
N PHE A 712 -17.88 -5.36 -51.02
CA PHE A 712 -17.38 -5.33 -49.67
C PHE A 712 -15.83 -5.42 -49.64
N PRO A 713 -15.14 -4.35 -50.05
CA PRO A 713 -13.68 -4.35 -50.12
C PRO A 713 -13.02 -4.42 -48.75
N PHE A 714 -11.79 -4.92 -48.68
CA PHE A 714 -10.97 -4.95 -47.49
C PHE A 714 -10.90 -3.57 -46.79
N MET A 715 -10.86 -3.56 -45.49
CA MET A 715 -10.90 -2.33 -44.62
C MET A 715 -12.17 -1.50 -44.90
N SER A 716 -13.31 -2.15 -44.92
CA SER A 716 -14.63 -1.54 -44.93
C SER A 716 -15.57 -2.24 -43.95
N TRP A 717 -16.68 -1.62 -43.65
CA TRP A 717 -17.72 -2.19 -42.80
C TRP A 717 -19.11 -1.89 -43.36
N ARG A 718 -20.09 -2.71 -42.97
CA ARG A 718 -21.51 -2.58 -43.36
C ARG A 718 -22.38 -2.95 -42.17
N ASP A 719 -23.50 -2.27 -42.02
CA ASP A 719 -24.59 -2.67 -41.13
C ASP A 719 -25.56 -3.55 -41.86
N THR A 720 -26.07 -4.55 -41.16
CA THR A 720 -27.11 -5.48 -41.59
C THR A 720 -27.98 -5.85 -40.39
N THR A 721 -28.89 -6.79 -40.55
CA THR A 721 -29.71 -7.29 -39.44
C THR A 721 -29.76 -8.81 -39.43
N LEU A 722 -29.90 -9.38 -38.23
CA LEU A 722 -30.26 -10.79 -38.02
C LEU A 722 -31.54 -10.83 -37.21
N ASP A 723 -32.62 -11.32 -37.80
CA ASP A 723 -33.94 -11.41 -37.16
C ASP A 723 -34.41 -10.04 -36.56
N GLY A 724 -34.08 -8.95 -37.24
CA GLY A 724 -34.37 -7.58 -36.82
C GLY A 724 -33.36 -6.97 -35.83
N VAL A 725 -32.38 -7.72 -35.38
CA VAL A 725 -31.28 -7.23 -34.52
C VAL A 725 -30.19 -6.62 -35.37
N PRO A 726 -29.78 -5.36 -35.09
CA PRO A 726 -28.66 -4.74 -35.83
C PRO A 726 -27.33 -5.50 -35.64
N VAL A 727 -26.64 -5.75 -36.71
CA VAL A 727 -25.33 -6.38 -36.80
C VAL A 727 -24.42 -5.54 -37.65
N ARG A 728 -23.19 -5.33 -37.22
CA ARG A 728 -22.13 -4.69 -38.00
C ARG A 728 -21.11 -5.71 -38.43
N VAL A 729 -20.88 -5.80 -39.70
CA VAL A 729 -19.85 -6.66 -40.28
C VAL A 729 -18.70 -5.79 -40.80
N ALA A 730 -17.48 -6.04 -40.36
CA ALA A 730 -16.28 -5.35 -40.81
C ALA A 730 -15.35 -6.34 -41.49
N ARG A 731 -14.89 -6.02 -42.70
CA ARG A 731 -13.90 -6.83 -43.44
C ARG A 731 -12.50 -6.41 -42.97
N ILE A 732 -12.04 -7.04 -41.92
CA ILE A 732 -10.74 -6.83 -41.27
C ILE A 732 -10.09 -8.18 -41.06
N SER A 733 -8.76 -8.25 -41.16
CA SER A 733 -8.01 -9.48 -40.96
C SER A 733 -6.79 -9.27 -40.08
N PHE A 734 -6.72 -10.01 -38.96
CA PHE A 734 -5.56 -10.11 -38.11
C PHE A 734 -4.76 -11.42 -38.34
N SER A 735 -5.37 -12.39 -39.02
CA SER A 735 -4.74 -13.67 -39.37
C SER A 735 -4.00 -13.67 -40.72
N GLY A 736 -4.24 -12.67 -41.55
CA GLY A 736 -3.80 -12.62 -42.93
C GLY A 736 -4.63 -13.46 -43.90
N GLU A 737 -5.67 -14.15 -43.45
CA GLU A 737 -6.68 -14.79 -44.27
C GLU A 737 -7.85 -13.85 -44.56
N LEU A 738 -8.71 -14.22 -45.55
CA LEU A 738 -10.01 -13.57 -45.71
C LEU A 738 -10.76 -13.66 -44.38
N ALA A 739 -11.23 -12.52 -43.85
CA ALA A 739 -11.86 -12.48 -42.58
C ALA A 739 -12.92 -11.40 -42.48
N TYR A 740 -13.91 -11.66 -41.64
CA TYR A 740 -14.99 -10.75 -41.28
C TYR A 740 -15.17 -10.72 -39.77
N GLU A 741 -15.13 -9.53 -39.18
CA GLU A 741 -15.49 -9.30 -37.77
C GLU A 741 -16.97 -9.01 -37.69
N VAL A 742 -17.75 -9.93 -37.15
CA VAL A 742 -19.18 -9.81 -37.01
C VAL A 742 -19.50 -9.28 -35.63
N ASN A 743 -20.02 -8.05 -35.57
CA ASN A 743 -20.27 -7.32 -34.33
C ASN A 743 -21.76 -7.28 -34.04
N VAL A 744 -22.16 -7.63 -32.82
CA VAL A 744 -23.55 -7.55 -32.35
C VAL A 744 -23.58 -7.00 -30.94
N ASN A 745 -24.73 -6.41 -30.55
CA ASN A 745 -24.93 -6.09 -29.14
C ASN A 745 -24.80 -7.37 -28.29
N SER A 746 -24.04 -7.27 -27.22
CA SER A 746 -23.65 -8.42 -26.37
C SER A 746 -24.80 -9.25 -25.85
N TRP A 747 -25.99 -8.66 -25.71
CA TRP A 747 -27.20 -9.38 -25.31
C TRP A 747 -27.61 -10.47 -26.30
N TYR A 748 -27.31 -10.28 -27.60
CA TYR A 748 -27.66 -11.22 -28.67
C TYR A 748 -26.46 -12.09 -29.11
N ALA A 749 -25.35 -11.99 -28.41
CA ALA A 749 -24.12 -12.68 -28.77
C ALA A 749 -24.26 -14.20 -28.86
N PRO A 750 -24.89 -14.92 -27.91
CA PRO A 750 -25.05 -16.38 -28.02
C PRO A 750 -25.85 -16.80 -29.25
N ALA A 751 -26.94 -16.09 -29.54
CA ALA A 751 -27.80 -16.43 -30.69
C ALA A 751 -27.06 -16.24 -32.02
N LEU A 752 -26.29 -15.17 -32.17
CA LEU A 752 -25.47 -14.96 -33.39
C LEU A 752 -24.34 -16.00 -33.49
N TRP A 753 -23.70 -16.35 -32.40
CA TRP A 753 -22.65 -17.37 -32.37
C TRP A 753 -23.15 -18.71 -32.85
N GLU A 754 -24.28 -19.18 -32.34
CA GLU A 754 -24.91 -20.42 -32.75
C GLU A 754 -25.31 -20.40 -34.23
N ARG A 755 -25.81 -19.28 -34.75
CA ARG A 755 -26.14 -19.11 -36.17
C ARG A 755 -24.90 -19.20 -37.07
N LEU A 756 -23.80 -18.58 -36.66
CA LEU A 756 -22.54 -18.66 -37.40
C LEU A 756 -21.98 -20.08 -37.41
N LEU A 757 -22.03 -20.80 -36.27
CA LEU A 757 -21.61 -22.18 -36.19
C LEU A 757 -22.48 -23.09 -37.08
N ALA A 758 -23.80 -22.96 -37.00
CA ALA A 758 -24.72 -23.77 -37.81
C ALA A 758 -24.55 -23.56 -39.30
N ALA A 759 -24.39 -22.27 -39.75
CA ALA A 759 -24.13 -21.98 -41.17
C ALA A 759 -22.75 -22.49 -41.62
N GLY A 760 -21.77 -22.48 -40.72
CA GLY A 760 -20.40 -22.92 -40.98
C GLY A 760 -20.19 -24.43 -40.91
N GLU A 761 -21.10 -25.23 -40.35
CA GLU A 761 -20.93 -26.67 -40.14
C GLU A 761 -20.52 -27.41 -41.40
N ARG A 762 -21.20 -27.15 -42.51
CA ARG A 762 -20.88 -27.78 -43.83
C ARG A 762 -19.53 -27.35 -44.42
N TYR A 763 -18.95 -26.29 -43.92
CA TYR A 763 -17.64 -25.78 -44.31
C TYR A 763 -16.55 -26.16 -43.32
N GLY A 764 -16.88 -26.91 -42.27
CA GLY A 764 -15.96 -27.33 -41.23
C GLY A 764 -15.55 -26.19 -40.27
N ILE A 765 -16.47 -25.28 -39.94
CA ILE A 765 -16.17 -24.15 -39.04
C ILE A 765 -15.64 -24.67 -37.71
N THR A 766 -14.49 -24.18 -37.32
CA THR A 766 -13.79 -24.59 -36.11
C THR A 766 -13.62 -23.42 -35.17
N PRO A 767 -14.19 -23.47 -33.95
CA PRO A 767 -13.84 -22.53 -32.89
C PRO A 767 -12.35 -22.61 -32.59
N TYR A 768 -11.70 -21.46 -32.47
CA TYR A 768 -10.30 -21.40 -32.11
C TYR A 768 -10.05 -20.37 -31.02
N GLY A 769 -8.99 -20.57 -30.26
CA GLY A 769 -8.65 -19.71 -29.15
C GLY A 769 -7.60 -18.66 -29.47
N THR A 770 -7.24 -17.90 -28.43
CA THR A 770 -6.28 -16.81 -28.54
C THR A 770 -4.88 -17.29 -28.89
N GLU A 771 -4.46 -18.48 -28.45
CA GLU A 771 -3.17 -19.04 -28.81
C GLU A 771 -3.06 -19.25 -30.34
N THR A 772 -4.12 -19.78 -30.97
CA THR A 772 -4.20 -19.92 -32.42
C THR A 772 -4.19 -18.55 -33.12
N MET A 773 -4.92 -17.56 -32.60
CA MET A 773 -4.83 -16.18 -33.12
C MET A 773 -3.39 -15.66 -33.06
N HIS A 774 -2.65 -15.94 -32.01
CA HIS A 774 -1.25 -15.53 -31.84
C HIS A 774 -0.34 -16.17 -32.89
N VAL A 775 -0.54 -17.44 -33.24
CA VAL A 775 0.20 -18.10 -34.31
C VAL A 775 -0.11 -17.48 -35.66
N LEU A 776 -1.39 -17.38 -36.01
CA LEU A 776 -1.86 -16.88 -37.30
C LEU A 776 -1.36 -15.45 -37.59
N ARG A 777 -1.43 -14.54 -36.59
CA ARG A 777 -0.93 -13.18 -36.77
C ARG A 777 0.60 -13.12 -36.90
N ALA A 778 1.32 -13.97 -36.13
CA ALA A 778 2.77 -13.99 -36.10
C ALA A 778 3.34 -14.48 -37.44
N GLU A 779 2.69 -15.43 -38.09
CA GLU A 779 3.03 -15.87 -39.45
C GLU A 779 2.95 -14.74 -40.49
N LYS A 780 2.11 -13.73 -40.24
CA LYS A 780 1.99 -12.49 -41.05
C LYS A 780 2.89 -11.37 -40.55
N GLY A 781 3.62 -11.56 -39.45
CA GLY A 781 4.48 -10.54 -38.88
C GLY A 781 3.71 -9.38 -38.27
N TYR A 782 2.44 -9.56 -37.89
CA TYR A 782 1.67 -8.54 -37.22
C TYR A 782 2.06 -8.52 -35.73
N PRO A 783 2.55 -7.39 -35.18
CA PRO A 783 2.95 -7.31 -33.79
C PRO A 783 1.73 -7.27 -32.87
N ILE A 784 1.92 -7.76 -31.64
CA ILE A 784 1.01 -7.52 -30.52
C ILE A 784 1.68 -6.54 -29.56
N ILE A 785 0.98 -5.44 -29.28
CA ILE A 785 1.45 -4.43 -28.33
C ILE A 785 1.44 -5.03 -26.91
N GLY A 786 2.55 -4.87 -26.20
CA GLY A 786 2.78 -5.47 -24.90
C GLY A 786 3.50 -6.82 -24.92
N GLN A 787 3.40 -7.59 -26.02
CA GLN A 787 4.17 -8.82 -26.23
C GLN A 787 5.40 -8.60 -27.11
N ASP A 788 5.20 -8.02 -28.29
CA ASP A 788 6.30 -7.71 -29.22
C ASP A 788 6.88 -6.31 -29.02
N THR A 789 6.36 -5.57 -28.04
CA THR A 789 6.83 -4.24 -27.64
C THR A 789 7.16 -4.21 -26.16
N ASP A 790 8.23 -3.50 -25.82
CA ASP A 790 8.75 -3.36 -24.44
C ASP A 790 8.75 -1.91 -23.92
N GLY A 791 7.97 -1.02 -24.57
CA GLY A 791 7.94 0.40 -24.25
C GLY A 791 9.14 1.20 -24.75
N THR A 792 10.08 0.57 -25.49
CA THR A 792 11.26 1.23 -26.06
C THR A 792 11.28 1.27 -27.58
N VAL A 793 10.23 0.74 -28.23
CA VAL A 793 10.14 0.64 -29.68
C VAL A 793 9.24 1.73 -30.28
N THR A 794 9.69 2.26 -31.41
CA THR A 794 8.93 3.18 -32.23
C THR A 794 8.19 2.42 -33.33
N PRO A 795 7.19 3.01 -34.01
CA PRO A 795 6.57 2.39 -35.19
C PRO A 795 7.59 2.02 -36.26
N GLN A 796 8.67 2.80 -36.41
CA GLN A 796 9.75 2.53 -37.36
C GLN A 796 10.52 1.24 -37.02
N ASP A 797 10.75 1.01 -35.73
CA ASP A 797 11.42 -0.22 -35.24
C ASP A 797 10.59 -1.47 -35.59
N LEU A 798 9.26 -1.37 -35.49
CA LEU A 798 8.32 -2.44 -35.86
C LEU A 798 8.13 -2.61 -37.38
N GLY A 799 8.79 -1.80 -38.24
CA GLY A 799 8.54 -1.83 -39.68
C GLY A 799 7.26 -1.11 -40.12
N MET A 800 6.64 -0.36 -39.22
CA MET A 800 5.34 0.28 -39.43
C MET A 800 5.44 1.77 -39.84
N SER A 801 6.54 2.17 -40.46
CA SER A 801 6.72 3.53 -41.00
C SER A 801 5.62 3.97 -41.95
N TRP A 802 4.92 3.03 -42.60
CA TRP A 802 3.78 3.28 -43.44
C TRP A 802 2.55 3.80 -42.71
N ALA A 803 2.40 3.50 -41.42
CA ALA A 803 1.35 3.98 -40.54
C ALA A 803 1.64 5.38 -39.98
N VAL A 804 2.83 5.93 -40.19
CA VAL A 804 3.22 7.27 -39.74
C VAL A 804 3.04 8.27 -40.89
N SER A 805 2.10 9.20 -40.74
CA SER A 805 1.82 10.19 -41.75
C SER A 805 2.95 11.19 -41.92
N LYS A 806 3.41 11.34 -43.15
CA LYS A 806 4.36 12.40 -43.54
C LYS A 806 3.69 13.73 -43.79
N LYS A 807 2.35 13.75 -43.87
CA LYS A 807 1.57 14.96 -44.21
C LYS A 807 1.05 15.71 -42.99
N LYS A 808 0.97 15.03 -41.83
CA LYS A 808 0.51 15.66 -40.60
C LYS A 808 1.56 16.63 -40.06
N GLU A 809 1.10 17.81 -39.65
CA GLU A 809 1.96 18.82 -39.04
C GLU A 809 2.45 18.35 -37.67
N ASP A 810 1.55 17.85 -36.81
CA ASP A 810 1.88 17.32 -35.50
C ASP A 810 0.90 16.21 -35.08
N PHE A 811 1.34 15.39 -34.13
CA PHE A 811 0.56 14.41 -33.36
C PHE A 811 1.36 14.02 -32.11
N VAL A 812 0.73 13.40 -31.11
CA VAL A 812 1.41 12.97 -29.89
C VAL A 812 2.57 12.04 -30.21
N GLY A 813 3.78 12.43 -29.75
CA GLY A 813 5.02 11.66 -29.96
C GLY A 813 5.81 12.02 -31.22
N LYS A 814 5.24 12.78 -32.19
CA LYS A 814 5.94 13.08 -33.46
C LYS A 814 7.31 13.72 -33.26
N ARG A 815 7.39 14.72 -32.37
CA ARG A 815 8.65 15.46 -32.11
C ARG A 815 9.74 14.53 -31.60
N SER A 816 9.38 13.56 -30.82
CA SER A 816 10.31 12.59 -30.23
C SER A 816 10.96 11.68 -31.27
N PHE A 817 10.37 11.52 -32.45
CA PHE A 817 11.03 10.77 -33.53
C PHE A 817 12.32 11.43 -34.01
N SER A 818 12.50 12.74 -33.81
CA SER A 818 13.74 13.45 -34.18
C SER A 818 14.85 13.34 -33.17
N ARG A 819 14.62 12.66 -32.04
CA ARG A 819 15.70 12.42 -31.06
C ARG A 819 16.85 11.63 -31.68
N PRO A 820 18.13 11.95 -31.35
CA PRO A 820 19.28 11.22 -31.92
C PRO A 820 19.21 9.72 -31.72
N GLU A 821 18.73 9.25 -30.57
CA GLU A 821 18.62 7.82 -30.27
C GLU A 821 17.61 7.12 -31.18
N ASN A 822 16.56 7.81 -31.63
CA ASN A 822 15.60 7.21 -32.57
C ASN A 822 16.13 7.08 -34.00
N HIS A 823 17.29 7.70 -34.28
CA HIS A 823 18.04 7.54 -35.54
C HIS A 823 19.27 6.62 -35.39
N ASN A 824 19.49 6.06 -34.22
CA ASN A 824 20.60 5.14 -33.98
C ASN A 824 20.39 3.87 -34.79
N PRO A 825 21.33 3.50 -35.72
CA PRO A 825 21.18 2.32 -36.53
C PRO A 825 21.24 1.01 -35.73
N LEU A 826 21.73 1.06 -34.50
CA LEU A 826 21.80 -0.10 -33.60
C LEU A 826 20.52 -0.33 -32.80
N ARG A 827 19.46 0.42 -33.06
CA ARG A 827 18.15 0.17 -32.44
C ARG A 827 17.69 -1.25 -32.78
N LYS A 828 16.99 -1.85 -31.82
CA LYS A 828 16.34 -3.14 -32.03
C LYS A 828 15.21 -2.98 -33.05
N GLN A 829 15.14 -3.89 -33.99
CA GLN A 829 14.15 -3.89 -35.07
C GLN A 829 13.44 -5.23 -35.10
N PHE A 830 12.17 -5.21 -35.41
CA PHE A 830 11.30 -6.36 -35.45
C PHE A 830 11.62 -7.22 -36.69
N VAL A 831 11.91 -8.49 -36.46
CA VAL A 831 12.32 -9.51 -37.49
C VAL A 831 11.79 -10.89 -37.09
N SER A 832 11.84 -11.85 -37.95
CA SER A 832 11.63 -13.25 -37.60
C SER A 832 12.95 -13.97 -37.31
N LEU A 833 12.84 -15.10 -36.58
CA LEU A 833 13.92 -16.05 -36.37
C LEU A 833 13.45 -17.46 -36.75
N LEU A 834 14.25 -18.12 -37.58
CA LEU A 834 13.98 -19.49 -37.99
C LEU A 834 15.08 -20.41 -37.45
N PRO A 835 14.82 -21.25 -36.45
CA PRO A 835 15.79 -22.24 -35.97
C PRO A 835 16.27 -23.15 -37.08
N ILE A 836 17.58 -23.31 -37.25
CA ILE A 836 18.17 -24.07 -38.38
C ILE A 836 17.84 -25.55 -38.25
N ASP A 837 17.73 -26.09 -37.06
CA ASP A 837 17.38 -27.49 -36.83
C ASP A 837 15.92 -27.83 -37.24
N GLY A 838 15.07 -26.80 -37.42
CA GLY A 838 13.65 -26.94 -37.77
C GLY A 838 12.78 -27.61 -36.74
N ARG A 839 13.26 -27.73 -35.50
CA ARG A 839 12.59 -28.46 -34.39
C ARG A 839 12.50 -27.71 -33.10
N THR A 840 13.51 -26.92 -32.76
CA THR A 840 13.56 -26.24 -31.46
C THR A 840 12.66 -25.01 -31.46
N LYS A 841 11.63 -25.02 -30.61
CA LYS A 841 10.83 -23.81 -30.26
C LYS A 841 11.69 -22.95 -29.35
N LEU A 842 12.01 -21.72 -29.77
CA LEU A 842 12.79 -20.78 -28.97
C LEU A 842 11.91 -20.22 -27.83
N PRO A 843 12.32 -20.32 -26.58
CA PRO A 843 11.51 -19.72 -25.50
C PRO A 843 11.39 -18.20 -25.66
N GLU A 844 10.21 -17.66 -25.39
CA GLU A 844 10.00 -16.22 -25.31
C GLU A 844 10.90 -15.60 -24.24
N GLY A 845 11.40 -14.39 -24.47
CA GLY A 845 12.38 -13.73 -23.62
C GLY A 845 13.81 -14.21 -23.79
N SER A 846 14.06 -15.31 -24.56
CA SER A 846 15.41 -15.80 -24.79
C SER A 846 16.27 -14.74 -25.45
N GLN A 847 17.49 -14.58 -24.95
CA GLN A 847 18.44 -13.62 -25.49
C GLN A 847 19.02 -14.12 -26.82
N ILE A 848 19.35 -13.18 -27.70
CA ILE A 848 19.98 -13.44 -29.00
C ILE A 848 21.41 -12.89 -28.93
N VAL A 849 22.37 -13.71 -29.31
CA VAL A 849 23.79 -13.34 -29.29
C VAL A 849 24.40 -13.56 -30.70
N GLU A 850 25.56 -12.93 -30.92
CA GLU A 850 26.29 -13.16 -32.16
C GLU A 850 26.62 -14.65 -32.37
N LEU A 851 26.85 -15.03 -33.62
CA LEU A 851 27.24 -16.40 -33.96
C LEU A 851 28.56 -16.74 -33.26
N CYS A 852 28.53 -17.70 -32.35
CA CYS A 852 29.70 -18.19 -31.64
C CYS A 852 30.42 -19.27 -32.47
N GLU A 853 31.53 -18.90 -33.10
CA GLU A 853 32.28 -19.81 -34.03
C GLU A 853 32.78 -21.10 -33.36
N ASN A 854 33.06 -21.03 -32.05
CA ASN A 854 33.54 -22.17 -31.27
C ASN A 854 32.43 -22.99 -30.61
N GLY A 855 31.15 -22.69 -30.87
CA GLY A 855 30.03 -23.41 -30.29
C GLY A 855 29.85 -23.19 -28.78
N SER A 856 30.50 -22.17 -28.21
CA SER A 856 30.38 -21.78 -26.82
C SER A 856 30.24 -20.26 -26.67
N LEU A 857 29.53 -19.81 -25.64
CA LEU A 857 29.42 -18.39 -25.31
C LEU A 857 30.81 -17.82 -24.92
N PRO A 858 31.09 -16.55 -25.26
CA PRO A 858 32.27 -15.87 -24.76
C PRO A 858 32.18 -15.66 -23.23
N GLU A 859 33.33 -15.27 -22.64
CA GLU A 859 33.34 -14.92 -21.20
C GLU A 859 32.37 -13.77 -20.90
N PRO A 860 31.61 -13.86 -19.78
CA PRO A 860 30.72 -12.79 -19.37
C PRO A 860 31.46 -11.45 -19.09
N PRO A 861 30.80 -10.30 -19.36
CA PRO A 861 29.43 -10.16 -19.85
C PRO A 861 29.28 -10.40 -21.36
N VAL A 862 28.31 -11.23 -21.74
CA VAL A 862 28.04 -11.54 -23.17
C VAL A 862 27.16 -10.44 -23.76
N PRO A 863 27.60 -9.73 -24.82
CA PRO A 863 26.78 -8.73 -25.49
C PRO A 863 25.54 -9.34 -26.13
N MET A 864 24.36 -8.78 -25.79
CA MET A 864 23.10 -9.20 -26.35
C MET A 864 22.75 -8.40 -27.60
N LEU A 865 22.35 -9.09 -28.69
CA LEU A 865 21.79 -8.47 -29.88
C LEU A 865 20.33 -8.11 -29.76
N GLY A 866 19.58 -8.90 -29.00
CA GLY A 866 18.13 -8.75 -28.89
C GLY A 866 17.52 -9.89 -28.09
N HIS A 867 16.21 -10.03 -28.19
CA HIS A 867 15.46 -11.08 -27.52
C HIS A 867 14.28 -11.56 -28.38
N VAL A 868 13.86 -12.79 -28.11
CA VAL A 868 12.67 -13.41 -28.69
C VAL A 868 11.44 -12.82 -28.06
N THR A 869 10.49 -12.33 -28.85
CA THR A 869 9.24 -11.72 -28.33
C THR A 869 8.04 -12.68 -28.44
N SER A 870 8.02 -13.49 -29.48
CA SER A 870 6.96 -14.47 -29.73
C SER A 870 7.56 -15.74 -30.36
N SER A 871 7.06 -16.93 -30.00
CA SER A 871 7.59 -18.20 -30.56
C SER A 871 6.51 -19.27 -30.59
N TYR A 872 6.33 -19.84 -31.76
CA TYR A 872 5.23 -20.76 -32.05
C TYR A 872 5.64 -21.92 -32.98
N LEU A 873 4.78 -22.96 -33.03
CA LEU A 873 4.76 -23.96 -34.06
C LEU A 873 3.79 -23.55 -35.16
N SER A 874 4.19 -23.58 -36.41
CA SER A 874 3.32 -23.26 -37.54
C SER A 874 2.86 -24.52 -38.23
N ALA A 875 1.56 -24.68 -38.36
CA ALA A 875 0.99 -25.77 -39.20
C ALA A 875 1.29 -25.56 -40.68
N GLU A 876 1.30 -24.32 -41.12
CA GLU A 876 1.56 -23.97 -42.54
C GLU A 876 3.04 -24.12 -42.93
N LEU A 877 3.98 -23.70 -42.04
CA LEU A 877 5.42 -23.85 -42.27
C LEU A 877 5.93 -25.24 -41.91
N GLY A 878 5.18 -26.04 -41.18
CA GLY A 878 5.58 -27.36 -40.70
C GLY A 878 6.79 -27.35 -39.76
N ARG A 879 7.06 -26.20 -39.09
CA ARG A 879 8.24 -26.03 -38.25
C ARG A 879 8.00 -24.88 -37.20
N PRO A 880 8.84 -24.82 -36.16
CA PRO A 880 8.85 -23.68 -35.27
C PRO A 880 9.43 -22.44 -35.95
N PHE A 881 8.93 -21.27 -35.49
CA PHE A 881 9.42 -19.95 -35.84
C PHE A 881 9.29 -19.01 -34.65
N ALA A 882 9.98 -17.88 -34.69
CA ALA A 882 9.86 -16.86 -33.68
C ALA A 882 9.86 -15.46 -34.29
N LEU A 883 9.31 -14.49 -33.58
CA LEU A 883 9.48 -13.07 -33.80
C LEU A 883 10.42 -12.51 -32.72
N ALA A 884 11.18 -11.49 -33.08
CA ALA A 884 12.22 -10.98 -32.22
C ALA A 884 12.50 -9.48 -32.46
N LEU A 885 12.99 -8.82 -31.43
CA LEU A 885 13.60 -7.50 -31.54
C LEU A 885 15.12 -7.63 -31.55
N VAL A 886 15.75 -7.34 -32.70
CA VAL A 886 17.19 -7.54 -32.93
C VAL A 886 17.86 -6.22 -33.32
N LYS A 887 19.01 -5.89 -32.74
CA LYS A 887 19.82 -4.72 -33.11
C LYS A 887 20.13 -4.72 -34.59
N ASN A 888 19.72 -3.62 -35.28
CA ASN A 888 19.84 -3.46 -36.71
C ASN A 888 19.28 -4.68 -37.51
N GLY A 889 18.20 -5.29 -37.00
CA GLY A 889 17.70 -6.60 -37.44
C GLY A 889 17.36 -6.68 -38.93
N ARG A 890 16.75 -5.64 -39.49
CA ARG A 890 16.36 -5.64 -40.91
C ARG A 890 17.55 -5.60 -41.85
N ALA A 891 18.68 -5.00 -41.45
CA ALA A 891 19.92 -5.05 -42.24
C ALA A 891 20.65 -6.39 -42.09
N ARG A 892 20.23 -7.20 -41.15
CA ARG A 892 20.82 -8.50 -40.82
C ARG A 892 20.00 -9.70 -41.33
N ILE A 893 18.98 -9.46 -42.15
CA ILE A 893 18.18 -10.54 -42.72
C ILE A 893 19.11 -11.45 -43.52
N GLY A 894 19.05 -12.76 -43.21
CA GLY A 894 19.94 -13.79 -43.75
C GLY A 894 21.10 -14.18 -42.84
N ASP A 895 21.45 -13.33 -41.85
CA ASP A 895 22.50 -13.66 -40.90
C ASP A 895 22.09 -14.82 -39.96
N LEU A 896 23.10 -15.55 -39.51
CA LEU A 896 22.97 -16.56 -38.48
C LEU A 896 23.33 -15.98 -37.11
N VAL A 897 22.54 -16.33 -36.11
CA VAL A 897 22.73 -15.95 -34.72
C VAL A 897 22.60 -17.17 -33.80
N HIS A 898 23.02 -17.05 -32.57
CA HIS A 898 22.75 -18.06 -31.55
C HIS A 898 21.72 -17.58 -30.53
N VAL A 899 20.89 -18.51 -30.09
CA VAL A 899 19.94 -18.33 -28.97
C VAL A 899 20.29 -19.38 -27.91
N PRO A 900 20.76 -19.00 -26.75
CA PRO A 900 20.99 -19.95 -25.66
C PRO A 900 19.65 -20.52 -25.13
N VAL A 901 19.49 -21.82 -25.19
CA VAL A 901 18.29 -22.54 -24.74
C VAL A 901 18.73 -23.75 -23.90
N ASN A 902 18.36 -23.78 -22.60
CA ASN A 902 18.65 -24.91 -21.71
C ASN A 902 20.12 -25.38 -21.74
N GLY A 903 21.07 -24.44 -21.78
CA GLY A 903 22.50 -24.73 -21.79
C GLY A 903 23.08 -25.10 -23.14
N ALA A 904 22.28 -25.16 -24.22
CA ALA A 904 22.70 -25.36 -25.60
C ALA A 904 22.60 -24.05 -26.39
N LEU A 905 23.41 -23.91 -27.43
CA LEU A 905 23.33 -22.82 -28.41
C LEU A 905 22.53 -23.28 -29.64
N VAL A 906 21.29 -22.76 -29.74
CA VAL A 906 20.45 -23.03 -30.92
C VAL A 906 20.77 -22.00 -31.99
N GLN A 907 21.16 -22.47 -33.16
CA GLN A 907 21.42 -21.61 -34.29
C GLN A 907 20.09 -21.24 -34.98
N ALA A 908 19.90 -19.96 -35.25
CA ALA A 908 18.72 -19.45 -35.92
C ALA A 908 19.11 -18.42 -37.00
N GLN A 909 18.34 -18.38 -38.09
CA GLN A 909 18.49 -17.39 -39.15
C GLN A 909 17.52 -16.23 -38.93
N ILE A 910 18.04 -15.01 -39.04
CA ILE A 910 17.21 -13.81 -39.09
C ILE A 910 16.49 -13.74 -40.44
N GLY A 911 15.17 -13.59 -40.40
CA GLY A 911 14.29 -13.50 -41.56
C GLY A 911 13.40 -12.27 -41.59
N ASP A 912 12.68 -12.13 -42.72
CA ASP A 912 11.60 -11.14 -42.80
C ASP A 912 10.49 -11.48 -41.79
N THR A 913 9.75 -10.47 -41.32
CA THR A 913 8.63 -10.68 -40.39
C THR A 913 7.47 -11.44 -41.03
N VAL A 914 7.24 -11.25 -42.33
CA VAL A 914 6.15 -11.91 -43.07
C VAL A 914 6.62 -13.28 -43.62
N LEU A 915 6.13 -14.33 -43.00
CA LEU A 915 6.53 -15.71 -43.35
C LEU A 915 5.59 -16.39 -44.34
N ILE A 916 4.34 -15.96 -44.42
CA ILE A 916 3.29 -16.55 -45.25
C ILE A 916 2.59 -15.45 -46.06
N ASP A 917 2.31 -15.71 -47.33
CA ASP A 917 1.54 -14.86 -48.24
C ASP A 917 1.98 -13.38 -48.20
N PRO A 918 3.22 -13.03 -48.56
CA PRO A 918 3.77 -11.69 -48.41
C PRO A 918 2.98 -10.63 -49.21
N GLU A 919 2.34 -11.03 -50.30
CA GLU A 919 1.54 -10.14 -51.15
C GLU A 919 0.11 -9.90 -50.59
N GLY A 920 -0.35 -10.69 -49.62
CA GLY A 920 -1.67 -10.57 -48.99
C GLY A 920 -2.83 -11.07 -49.87
N ALA A 921 -2.55 -11.94 -50.83
CA ALA A 921 -3.56 -12.49 -51.73
C ALA A 921 -4.68 -13.24 -50.99
N ARG A 922 -4.31 -14.01 -49.96
CA ARG A 922 -5.30 -14.73 -49.11
C ARG A 922 -6.24 -13.77 -48.36
N ARG A 923 -5.73 -12.69 -47.86
CA ARG A 923 -6.51 -11.65 -47.16
C ARG A 923 -7.48 -10.95 -48.13
N ASP A 924 -7.06 -10.70 -49.31
CA ASP A 924 -7.88 -9.95 -50.28
C ASP A 924 -8.96 -10.85 -50.90
N GLY A 925 -8.84 -12.15 -50.84
CA GLY A 925 -9.83 -13.21 -51.13
C GLY A 925 -10.23 -13.35 -52.58
#